data_118f4dd671aca198ecf7e11fee1e089b
#
_entry.id   118f4dd671aca198ecf7e11fee1e089b
#
_cell.length_a   1.000
_cell.length_b   1.000
_cell.length_c   1.000
_cell.angle_alpha   90.00
_cell.angle_beta   90.00
_cell.angle_gamma   90.00
#
_symmetry.space_group_name_H-M   'P 1'
#
loop_
_entity.id
_entity.type
_entity.pdbx_description
1 polymer ?
#
loop_
_entity_poly.entity_id
_entity_poly.type
_entity_poly.pdbx_seq_one_letter_code
_entity_poly.pdbx_strand_id
1 'polypeptide(L)'
;MPGTASEPGEDASRESSEPKHAATYRFSFSWEGPYGHAVRLVERHAQRGVVLDLGCGYAAVGEALRDAGWDYVGGDRDVDAVADVVSRGLEGHVVDLAMGDGLAGALADLIAGRRVGAVMMLDIIEHLPDPPAVLRELAELSRSLADGDGAPILVTSIPNVAHFDLAAKLLAGRWDVTPSGLLDRTHLQMFTEQRVGTELSRFGWQECGRDDFVMERSDQWFPLDHPFLVEGGVVHDHLRSLRSAADPNMTVNQFVRAYRLVELLSASDSESRLPVSDVQPAELSVTDAAFLSVLTRTEGTRRAMLGEALTCLAAQSFEDLEVIVLVHGDDAGVLESSRAVVGSFEESFASRVRVEQVQGGSRATLLNAGLAVARGRYVAFLDDDDLVTADWAERFAEGAARAPGKLVRSVCFARHVRGRAPEEEAMGASPVTLTKPLSEFGERFDAISSLAMDTTPISSFALPRSLVTELHFRFDEQLAVCAEWDFLVRAASVVGVEDTGHVTSIQLRWDGTGTTAEAVPPDVREGQYLRMFAGLDARPLLLPPGSASQLAYLAGNEGLARAREARRAELDRALDEVRGALAVTQETLRLEVDRLRAESAQTEELVLQVARLEDRARQAEHARDEMLASEFWRLTAPLRALLTLIRGGRRRGGS
;
A
#
# COMPACT_ATOMS: atom_id res chain seq x y z
N MET A 1 -12.85 0.98 -60.00
CA MET A 1 -12.68 2.08 -60.95
C MET A 1 -13.85 3.04 -60.82
N PRO A 2 -13.62 4.32 -61.00
CA PRO A 2 -12.58 5.22 -60.48
C PRO A 2 -13.16 6.50 -59.88
N GLY A 3 -12.26 7.35 -59.35
CA GLY A 3 -12.46 8.77 -59.23
C GLY A 3 -11.71 9.29 -58.00
N THR A 4 -10.46 9.53 -58.07
CA THR A 4 -9.60 10.71 -58.32
C THR A 4 -9.96 11.91 -57.47
N ALA A 5 -9.07 12.21 -56.58
CA ALA A 5 -8.06 13.27 -56.49
C ALA A 5 -8.51 14.51 -55.74
N SER A 6 -7.78 14.94 -54.74
CA SER A 6 -6.77 15.99 -54.83
C SER A 6 -6.23 16.32 -53.41
N GLU A 7 -4.92 16.23 -53.28
CA GLU A 7 -4.16 17.02 -52.30
C GLU A 7 -4.22 18.51 -52.69
N PRO A 8 -3.99 19.41 -51.72
CA PRO A 8 -2.66 19.96 -51.64
C PRO A 8 -2.16 20.39 -50.24
N GLY A 9 -0.86 20.42 -50.11
CA GLY A 9 -0.10 21.57 -49.57
C GLY A 9 0.59 21.32 -48.24
N GLU A 10 1.86 21.12 -48.38
CA GLU A 10 2.91 21.30 -47.39
C GLU A 10 2.68 22.45 -46.42
N ASP A 11 2.87 22.21 -45.13
CA ASP A 11 3.68 23.14 -44.35
C ASP A 11 4.57 22.36 -43.36
N ALA A 12 5.84 22.36 -43.71
CA ALA A 12 6.92 21.84 -42.92
C ALA A 12 7.31 22.90 -41.88
N SER A 13 7.01 22.66 -40.64
CA SER A 13 7.75 23.14 -39.48
C SER A 13 7.00 22.77 -38.19
N ARG A 14 7.05 21.50 -37.80
CA ARG A 14 6.91 21.11 -36.40
C ARG A 14 8.27 20.65 -35.94
N GLU A 15 9.04 21.60 -35.39
CA GLU A 15 10.09 21.31 -34.46
C GLU A 15 9.51 20.38 -33.37
N SER A 16 10.01 19.17 -33.32
CA SER A 16 9.80 18.25 -32.21
C SER A 16 10.48 18.85 -30.99
N SER A 17 9.75 19.62 -30.20
CA SER A 17 10.16 19.92 -28.84
C SER A 17 10.09 18.62 -28.05
N GLU A 18 11.22 17.92 -27.91
CA GLU A 18 11.40 16.93 -26.88
C GLU A 18 10.99 17.55 -25.53
N PRO A 19 10.21 16.85 -24.68
CA PRO A 19 9.86 17.37 -23.38
C PRO A 19 11.16 17.57 -22.59
N LYS A 20 11.38 18.78 -22.10
CA LYS A 20 12.55 19.14 -21.31
C LYS A 20 12.64 18.18 -20.11
N HIS A 21 13.64 17.32 -20.11
CA HIS A 21 13.95 16.37 -19.04
C HIS A 21 14.16 17.03 -17.66
N ALA A 22 14.43 18.32 -17.62
CA ALA A 22 14.86 19.10 -16.45
C ALA A 22 13.85 19.17 -15.27
N ALA A 23 12.56 18.90 -15.48
CA ALA A 23 11.57 19.02 -14.40
C ALA A 23 11.38 17.72 -13.58
N THR A 24 11.87 16.57 -14.04
CA THR A 24 11.55 15.24 -13.50
C THR A 24 12.52 14.79 -12.40
N TYR A 25 13.76 15.30 -12.36
CA TYR A 25 14.85 14.80 -11.51
C TYR A 25 15.38 15.82 -10.49
N ARG A 26 14.52 16.60 -9.84
CA ARG A 26 14.92 17.40 -8.67
C ARG A 26 14.77 16.56 -7.40
N PHE A 27 15.80 15.80 -7.06
CA PHE A 27 15.82 15.05 -5.80
C PHE A 27 16.20 15.97 -4.64
N SER A 28 15.52 15.79 -3.49
CA SER A 28 15.88 16.44 -2.23
C SER A 28 16.78 15.54 -1.41
N PHE A 29 17.82 16.10 -0.81
CA PHE A 29 18.70 15.36 0.09
C PHE A 29 17.97 14.94 1.37
N SER A 30 18.20 13.71 1.80
CA SER A 30 17.81 13.21 3.12
C SER A 30 18.90 12.28 3.65
N TRP A 31 19.24 12.42 4.92
CA TRP A 31 20.19 11.52 5.59
C TRP A 31 19.68 10.07 5.67
N GLU A 32 18.37 9.85 5.64
CA GLU A 32 17.73 8.54 5.67
C GLU A 32 17.51 7.95 4.28
N GLY A 33 17.74 8.73 3.24
CA GLY A 33 17.62 8.30 1.85
C GLY A 33 18.94 7.76 1.28
N PRO A 34 18.90 7.19 0.06
CA PRO A 34 20.07 6.57 -0.57
C PRO A 34 21.25 7.53 -0.71
N TYR A 35 21.01 8.82 -0.94
CA TYR A 35 22.05 9.83 -1.08
C TYR A 35 22.74 10.16 0.26
N GLY A 36 22.02 10.12 1.38
CA GLY A 36 22.61 10.22 2.71
C GLY A 36 23.49 9.00 3.05
N HIS A 37 23.06 7.79 2.61
CA HIS A 37 23.87 6.59 2.70
C HIS A 37 25.17 6.70 1.90
N ALA A 38 25.12 7.25 0.68
CA ALA A 38 26.29 7.48 -0.14
C ALA A 38 27.27 8.48 0.50
N VAL A 39 26.80 9.60 1.05
CA VAL A 39 27.63 10.57 1.77
C VAL A 39 28.32 9.91 2.97
N ARG A 40 27.62 9.07 3.75
CA ARG A 40 28.25 8.32 4.85
C ARG A 40 29.35 7.38 4.39
N LEU A 41 29.21 6.76 3.20
CA LEU A 41 30.27 5.92 2.64
C LEU A 41 31.50 6.74 2.23
N VAL A 42 31.31 7.93 1.65
CA VAL A 42 32.40 8.87 1.39
C VAL A 42 33.14 9.22 2.68
N GLU A 43 32.40 9.60 3.74
CA GLU A 43 33.01 9.97 5.03
C GLU A 43 33.79 8.82 5.68
N ARG A 44 33.34 7.57 5.52
CA ARG A 44 33.98 6.39 6.12
C ARG A 44 35.21 5.89 5.34
N HIS A 45 35.18 6.00 4.01
CA HIS A 45 36.10 5.26 3.15
C HIS A 45 36.99 6.13 2.27
N ALA A 46 36.60 7.40 1.99
CA ALA A 46 37.38 8.28 1.15
C ALA A 46 38.49 9.01 1.90
N GLN A 47 39.59 9.28 1.20
CA GLN A 47 40.63 10.22 1.66
C GLN A 47 40.18 11.65 1.43
N ARG A 48 40.55 12.58 2.31
CA ARG A 48 40.18 13.99 2.16
C ARG A 48 40.68 14.57 0.84
N GLY A 49 39.83 15.34 0.17
CA GLY A 49 40.06 15.95 -1.14
C GLY A 49 38.78 16.30 -1.85
N VAL A 50 38.82 16.36 -3.15
CA VAL A 50 37.64 16.58 -4.00
C VAL A 50 36.75 15.35 -3.99
N VAL A 51 35.46 15.57 -3.87
CA VAL A 51 34.40 14.59 -4.23
C VAL A 51 33.85 14.99 -5.59
N LEU A 52 34.11 14.15 -6.59
CA LEU A 52 33.65 14.35 -7.96
C LEU A 52 32.31 13.62 -8.14
N ASP A 53 31.21 14.38 -8.24
CA ASP A 53 29.85 13.87 -8.39
C ASP A 53 29.44 13.89 -9.86
N LEU A 54 29.43 12.73 -10.51
CA LEU A 54 29.16 12.55 -11.95
C LEU A 54 27.72 12.20 -12.21
N GLY A 55 27.06 12.98 -13.06
CA GLY A 55 25.61 12.95 -13.23
C GLY A 55 24.90 13.63 -12.06
N CYS A 56 25.48 14.70 -11.56
CA CYS A 56 25.05 15.34 -10.31
C CYS A 56 23.64 15.95 -10.38
N GLY A 57 23.06 16.14 -11.57
CA GLY A 57 21.81 16.85 -11.76
C GLY A 57 21.84 18.21 -11.03
N TYR A 58 20.91 18.42 -10.15
CA TYR A 58 20.83 19.62 -9.28
C TYR A 58 21.67 19.50 -8.00
N ALA A 59 22.70 18.65 -7.96
CA ALA A 59 23.63 18.45 -6.85
C ALA A 59 22.92 18.21 -5.49
N ALA A 60 22.11 17.18 -5.43
CA ALA A 60 21.36 16.84 -4.21
C ALA A 60 22.29 16.63 -2.99
N VAL A 61 23.48 16.05 -3.18
CA VAL A 61 24.48 15.80 -2.12
C VAL A 61 25.47 16.94 -1.91
N GLY A 62 25.51 17.92 -2.81
CA GLY A 62 26.58 18.94 -2.86
C GLY A 62 26.69 19.77 -1.59
N GLU A 63 25.57 20.25 -1.04
CA GLU A 63 25.57 21.03 0.19
C GLU A 63 25.97 20.19 1.40
N ALA A 64 25.47 18.96 1.49
CA ALA A 64 25.81 18.05 2.59
C ALA A 64 27.30 17.70 2.61
N LEU A 65 27.91 17.47 1.44
CA LEU A 65 29.35 17.22 1.31
C LEU A 65 30.16 18.47 1.67
N ARG A 66 29.79 19.66 1.17
CA ARG A 66 30.44 20.92 1.53
C ARG A 66 30.38 21.18 3.04
N ASP A 67 29.21 20.99 3.66
CA ASP A 67 29.02 21.22 5.09
C ASP A 67 29.81 20.20 5.94
N ALA A 68 30.05 18.98 5.40
CA ALA A 68 30.94 17.97 5.96
C ALA A 68 32.44 18.27 5.69
N GLY A 69 32.77 19.38 5.00
CA GLY A 69 34.15 19.87 4.74
C GLY A 69 34.84 19.18 3.58
N TRP A 70 34.09 18.71 2.58
CA TRP A 70 34.61 18.20 1.31
C TRP A 70 34.64 19.30 0.25
N ASP A 71 35.62 19.22 -0.65
CA ASP A 71 35.64 20.04 -1.87
C ASP A 71 34.72 19.36 -2.91
N TYR A 72 33.53 19.93 -3.12
CA TYR A 72 32.55 19.37 -4.04
C TYR A 72 32.75 19.85 -5.46
N VAL A 73 32.73 18.93 -6.43
CA VAL A 73 32.73 19.20 -7.87
C VAL A 73 31.67 18.37 -8.55
N GLY A 74 30.65 19.03 -9.10
CA GLY A 74 29.57 18.37 -9.85
C GLY A 74 29.81 18.39 -11.36
N GLY A 75 29.52 17.28 -12.03
CA GLY A 75 29.54 17.17 -13.49
C GLY A 75 28.21 16.61 -14.00
N ASP A 76 27.55 17.34 -14.92
CA ASP A 76 26.30 16.85 -15.56
C ASP A 76 26.21 17.34 -17.00
N ARG A 77 25.50 16.62 -17.86
CA ARG A 77 25.24 17.04 -19.24
C ARG A 77 24.20 18.14 -19.35
N ASP A 78 23.33 18.28 -18.36
CA ASP A 78 22.25 19.28 -18.32
C ASP A 78 22.80 20.64 -17.92
N VAL A 79 22.88 21.55 -18.90
CA VAL A 79 23.41 22.92 -18.74
C VAL A 79 22.59 23.73 -17.72
N ASP A 80 21.28 23.53 -17.68
CA ASP A 80 20.38 24.25 -16.76
C ASP A 80 20.60 23.76 -15.31
N ALA A 81 20.79 22.45 -15.12
CA ALA A 81 21.12 21.87 -13.81
C ALA A 81 22.50 22.38 -13.31
N VAL A 82 23.51 22.37 -14.17
CA VAL A 82 24.84 22.89 -13.84
C VAL A 82 24.78 24.37 -13.49
N ALA A 83 24.02 25.18 -14.22
CA ALA A 83 23.83 26.60 -13.91
C ALA A 83 23.20 26.84 -12.53
N ASP A 84 22.22 26.01 -12.15
CA ASP A 84 21.60 26.01 -10.79
C ASP A 84 22.65 25.68 -9.72
N VAL A 85 23.45 24.64 -9.93
CA VAL A 85 24.55 24.23 -9.02
C VAL A 85 25.53 25.40 -8.78
N VAL A 86 25.97 26.02 -9.84
CA VAL A 86 26.90 27.20 -9.77
C VAL A 86 26.21 28.37 -9.06
N SER A 87 24.94 28.63 -9.33
CA SER A 87 24.19 29.73 -8.69
C SER A 87 24.10 29.59 -7.16
N ARG A 88 24.16 28.34 -6.65
CA ARG A 88 24.19 28.04 -5.21
C ARG A 88 25.59 28.07 -4.59
N GLY A 89 26.60 28.47 -5.36
CA GLY A 89 27.98 28.58 -4.89
C GLY A 89 28.70 27.23 -4.77
N LEU A 90 28.26 26.21 -5.49
CA LEU A 90 28.96 24.96 -5.68
C LEU A 90 29.74 24.98 -6.99
N GLU A 91 30.77 24.15 -7.11
CA GLU A 91 31.52 24.00 -8.36
C GLU A 91 30.77 23.01 -9.27
N GLY A 92 30.42 23.45 -10.49
CA GLY A 92 29.67 22.67 -11.46
C GLY A 92 30.20 22.82 -12.88
N HIS A 93 30.26 21.72 -13.63
CA HIS A 93 30.80 21.66 -14.98
C HIS A 93 29.87 20.84 -15.90
N VAL A 94 29.81 21.24 -17.18
CA VAL A 94 29.07 20.49 -18.18
C VAL A 94 29.92 19.30 -18.63
N VAL A 95 29.49 18.09 -18.35
CA VAL A 95 30.20 16.83 -18.66
C VAL A 95 29.21 15.82 -19.25
N ASP A 96 29.50 15.30 -20.43
CA ASP A 96 28.75 14.20 -21.02
C ASP A 96 29.49 12.88 -20.78
N LEU A 97 28.93 12.04 -19.91
CA LEU A 97 29.49 10.73 -19.59
C LEU A 97 29.42 9.74 -20.76
N ALA A 98 28.55 10.00 -21.75
CA ALA A 98 28.40 9.13 -22.93
C ALA A 98 29.46 9.43 -24.02
N MET A 99 30.40 10.33 -23.79
CA MET A 99 31.43 10.69 -24.78
C MET A 99 32.41 9.55 -25.11
N GLY A 100 32.43 8.48 -24.31
CA GLY A 100 33.28 7.32 -24.56
C GLY A 100 34.76 7.59 -24.28
N ASP A 101 35.62 7.14 -25.23
CA ASP A 101 37.06 7.30 -25.11
C ASP A 101 37.45 8.77 -24.91
N GLY A 102 38.30 9.05 -23.91
CA GLY A 102 38.77 10.40 -23.56
C GLY A 102 38.03 11.03 -22.36
N LEU A 103 37.04 10.38 -21.79
CA LEU A 103 36.36 10.84 -20.57
C LEU A 103 37.37 11.04 -19.42
N ALA A 104 38.28 10.08 -19.21
CA ALA A 104 39.31 10.15 -18.17
C ALA A 104 40.18 11.42 -18.31
N GLY A 105 40.57 11.78 -19.53
CA GLY A 105 41.32 13.00 -19.81
C GLY A 105 40.54 14.28 -19.51
N ALA A 106 39.27 14.33 -19.96
CA ALA A 106 38.39 15.48 -19.69
C ALA A 106 38.16 15.70 -18.20
N LEU A 107 37.96 14.62 -17.43
CA LEU A 107 37.79 14.68 -15.98
C LEU A 107 39.10 15.06 -15.27
N ALA A 108 40.27 14.59 -15.75
CA ALA A 108 41.56 14.97 -15.21
C ALA A 108 41.83 16.49 -15.39
N ASP A 109 41.49 17.04 -16.55
CA ASP A 109 41.61 18.50 -16.82
C ASP A 109 40.67 19.31 -15.90
N LEU A 110 39.46 18.83 -15.68
CA LEU A 110 38.47 19.47 -14.78
C LEU A 110 38.98 19.51 -13.33
N ILE A 111 39.59 18.43 -12.86
CA ILE A 111 40.12 18.33 -11.50
C ILE A 111 41.35 19.26 -11.33
N ALA A 112 42.07 19.60 -12.42
CA ALA A 112 43.19 20.53 -12.44
C ALA A 112 44.30 20.19 -11.43
N GLY A 113 44.62 18.90 -11.26
CA GLY A 113 45.68 18.41 -10.37
C GLY A 113 45.32 18.42 -8.88
N ARG A 114 44.07 18.72 -8.51
CA ARG A 114 43.61 18.60 -7.12
C ARG A 114 43.53 17.12 -6.71
N ARG A 115 43.77 16.85 -5.45
CA ARG A 115 43.59 15.51 -4.89
C ARG A 115 42.12 15.13 -4.89
N VAL A 116 41.75 13.95 -5.43
CA VAL A 116 40.40 13.39 -5.43
C VAL A 116 40.32 12.31 -4.37
N GLY A 117 39.35 12.41 -3.49
CA GLY A 117 39.06 11.38 -2.47
C GLY A 117 38.02 10.35 -2.92
N ALA A 118 36.99 10.82 -3.65
CA ALA A 118 35.93 9.95 -4.15
C ALA A 118 35.39 10.43 -5.50
N VAL A 119 34.93 9.48 -6.30
CA VAL A 119 34.04 9.68 -7.45
C VAL A 119 32.69 9.10 -7.08
N MET A 120 31.61 9.85 -7.29
CA MET A 120 30.25 9.42 -7.04
C MET A 120 29.47 9.27 -8.35
N MET A 121 28.66 8.22 -8.44
CA MET A 121 27.69 8.01 -9.51
C MET A 121 26.39 7.51 -8.86
N LEU A 122 25.48 8.44 -8.59
CA LEU A 122 24.23 8.17 -7.87
C LEU A 122 23.06 8.16 -8.84
N ASP A 123 22.47 6.97 -9.04
CA ASP A 123 21.38 6.72 -10.00
C ASP A 123 21.74 7.15 -11.43
N ILE A 124 22.93 6.74 -11.90
CA ILE A 124 23.51 7.12 -13.20
C ILE A 124 23.85 5.92 -14.07
N ILE A 125 24.39 4.85 -13.49
CA ILE A 125 24.93 3.72 -14.25
C ILE A 125 23.84 3.05 -15.06
N GLU A 126 22.64 2.97 -14.54
CA GLU A 126 21.45 2.42 -15.19
C GLU A 126 20.95 3.24 -16.39
N HIS A 127 21.31 4.51 -16.46
CA HIS A 127 20.94 5.42 -17.56
C HIS A 127 22.00 5.48 -18.67
N LEU A 128 23.17 4.86 -18.48
CA LEU A 128 24.23 4.90 -19.45
C LEU A 128 23.98 3.95 -20.61
N PRO A 129 24.17 4.35 -21.86
CA PRO A 129 24.12 3.45 -23.01
C PRO A 129 25.20 2.34 -22.95
N ASP A 130 26.38 2.68 -22.44
CA ASP A 130 27.54 1.80 -22.31
C ASP A 130 28.24 1.96 -20.96
N PRO A 131 27.67 1.39 -19.86
CA PRO A 131 28.29 1.45 -18.54
C PRO A 131 29.72 0.88 -18.50
N PRO A 132 30.05 -0.23 -19.20
CA PRO A 132 31.41 -0.75 -19.27
C PRO A 132 32.45 0.26 -19.74
N ALA A 133 32.15 1.06 -20.78
CA ALA A 133 33.07 2.06 -21.28
C ALA A 133 33.37 3.13 -20.21
N VAL A 134 32.32 3.64 -19.55
CA VAL A 134 32.47 4.65 -18.49
C VAL A 134 33.24 4.09 -17.29
N LEU A 135 32.90 2.89 -16.83
CA LEU A 135 33.58 2.25 -15.69
C LEU A 135 35.07 2.00 -15.97
N ARG A 136 35.44 1.69 -17.22
CA ARG A 136 36.83 1.58 -17.66
C ARG A 136 37.56 2.92 -17.57
N GLU A 137 36.97 3.97 -18.15
CA GLU A 137 37.56 5.32 -18.13
C GLU A 137 37.74 5.83 -16.69
N LEU A 138 36.77 5.58 -15.80
CA LEU A 138 36.89 5.91 -14.38
C LEU A 138 37.97 5.10 -13.68
N ALA A 139 38.18 3.84 -14.05
CA ALA A 139 39.27 3.05 -13.52
C ALA A 139 40.64 3.58 -13.98
N GLU A 140 40.75 4.03 -15.24
CA GLU A 140 41.98 4.70 -15.78
C GLU A 140 42.24 6.04 -15.08
N LEU A 141 41.21 6.87 -14.91
CA LEU A 141 41.28 8.11 -14.15
C LEU A 141 41.77 7.84 -12.72
N SER A 142 41.14 6.94 -12.01
CA SER A 142 41.48 6.63 -10.62
C SER A 142 42.90 6.09 -10.47
N ARG A 143 43.40 5.29 -11.45
CA ARG A 143 44.83 4.88 -11.47
C ARG A 143 45.75 6.05 -11.67
N SER A 144 45.39 6.98 -12.55
CA SER A 144 46.22 8.17 -12.82
C SER A 144 46.29 9.15 -11.65
N LEU A 145 45.27 9.16 -10.80
CA LEU A 145 45.13 9.98 -9.61
C LEU A 145 45.65 9.33 -8.33
N ALA A 146 46.08 8.06 -8.42
CA ALA A 146 46.57 7.33 -7.25
C ALA A 146 47.85 7.98 -6.70
N ASP A 147 47.92 8.21 -5.40
CA ASP A 147 49.06 8.75 -4.67
C ASP A 147 49.51 7.80 -3.53
N GLY A 148 50.36 8.26 -2.63
CA GLY A 148 50.87 7.45 -1.51
C GLY A 148 49.80 6.94 -0.54
N ASP A 149 48.62 7.54 -0.56
CA ASP A 149 47.46 7.13 0.26
C ASP A 149 46.45 6.28 -0.52
N GLY A 150 46.66 6.06 -1.81
CA GLY A 150 45.84 5.19 -2.67
C GLY A 150 45.09 5.92 -3.79
N ALA A 151 44.27 5.21 -4.51
CA ALA A 151 43.39 5.73 -5.54
C ALA A 151 42.05 6.23 -4.95
N PRO A 152 41.38 7.20 -5.60
CA PRO A 152 39.99 7.58 -5.24
C PRO A 152 39.06 6.37 -5.19
N ILE A 153 38.14 6.36 -4.24
CA ILE A 153 37.07 5.36 -4.21
C ILE A 153 35.95 5.74 -5.19
N LEU A 154 35.24 4.73 -5.71
CA LEU A 154 34.00 4.92 -6.43
C LEU A 154 32.81 4.63 -5.49
N VAL A 155 31.87 5.55 -5.37
CA VAL A 155 30.63 5.37 -4.62
C VAL A 155 29.46 5.40 -5.58
N THR A 156 28.60 4.39 -5.54
CA THR A 156 27.46 4.26 -6.44
C THR A 156 26.15 4.11 -5.66
N SER A 157 25.04 4.56 -6.25
CA SER A 157 23.70 4.16 -5.96
C SER A 157 23.09 3.56 -7.22
N ILE A 158 22.59 2.33 -7.16
CA ILE A 158 22.06 1.57 -8.32
C ILE A 158 20.78 0.87 -7.91
N PRO A 159 19.65 1.06 -8.65
CA PRO A 159 18.37 0.40 -8.36
C PRO A 159 18.44 -1.11 -8.49
N ASN A 160 17.80 -1.83 -7.56
CA ASN A 160 17.75 -3.29 -7.54
C ASN A 160 16.48 -3.83 -8.22
N VAL A 161 16.58 -4.29 -9.47
CA VAL A 161 15.45 -4.92 -10.17
C VAL A 161 15.12 -6.34 -9.65
N ALA A 162 15.94 -6.90 -8.76
CA ALA A 162 15.64 -8.15 -8.08
C ALA A 162 14.87 -7.95 -6.75
N HIS A 163 14.37 -6.75 -6.47
CA HIS A 163 13.52 -6.50 -5.32
C HIS A 163 12.31 -7.44 -5.30
N PHE A 164 11.88 -7.87 -4.09
CA PHE A 164 10.80 -8.85 -3.92
C PHE A 164 9.52 -8.44 -4.66
N ASP A 165 9.12 -7.17 -4.64
CA ASP A 165 7.92 -6.69 -5.31
C ASP A 165 7.98 -6.89 -6.83
N LEU A 166 9.14 -6.63 -7.44
CA LEU A 166 9.34 -6.89 -8.87
C LEU A 166 9.33 -8.38 -9.19
N ALA A 167 9.96 -9.21 -8.34
CA ALA A 167 9.92 -10.65 -8.49
C ALA A 167 8.47 -11.18 -8.42
N ALA A 168 7.66 -10.68 -7.49
CA ALA A 168 6.25 -11.03 -7.37
C ALA A 168 5.43 -10.56 -8.60
N LYS A 169 5.70 -9.35 -9.13
CA LYS A 169 5.07 -8.86 -10.36
C LYS A 169 5.39 -9.75 -11.56
N LEU A 170 6.65 -10.16 -11.70
CA LEU A 170 7.05 -11.06 -12.79
C LEU A 170 6.33 -12.41 -12.72
N LEU A 171 6.10 -12.97 -11.53
CA LEU A 171 5.29 -14.18 -11.36
C LEU A 171 3.84 -13.97 -11.81
N ALA A 172 3.31 -12.75 -11.69
CA ALA A 172 1.99 -12.35 -12.19
C ALA A 172 1.98 -11.95 -13.67
N GLY A 173 3.11 -12.10 -14.40
CA GLY A 173 3.23 -11.71 -15.81
C GLY A 173 3.28 -10.20 -16.04
N ARG A 174 3.67 -9.39 -15.04
CA ARG A 174 3.67 -7.92 -15.10
C ARG A 174 5.08 -7.36 -15.10
N TRP A 175 5.29 -6.30 -15.87
CA TRP A 175 6.49 -5.47 -15.92
C TRP A 175 6.07 -4.02 -16.11
N ASP A 176 5.80 -3.33 -15.00
CA ASP A 176 5.18 -2.00 -15.02
C ASP A 176 6.27 -0.92 -14.99
N VAL A 177 6.56 -0.35 -16.15
CA VAL A 177 7.49 0.78 -16.29
C VAL A 177 6.82 2.05 -15.76
N THR A 178 7.53 2.76 -14.88
CA THR A 178 7.05 3.95 -14.18
C THR A 178 7.83 5.21 -14.60
N PRO A 179 7.33 6.42 -14.32
CA PRO A 179 8.07 7.67 -14.60
C PRO A 179 9.32 7.85 -13.73
N SER A 180 9.42 7.16 -12.60
CA SER A 180 10.54 7.19 -11.65
C SER A 180 10.53 5.92 -10.81
N GLY A 181 11.63 5.59 -10.13
CA GLY A 181 11.75 4.43 -9.25
C GLY A 181 12.48 3.25 -9.88
N LEU A 182 12.27 2.02 -9.37
CA LEU A 182 13.03 0.84 -9.78
C LEU A 182 12.94 0.51 -11.27
N LEU A 183 11.77 0.73 -11.88
CA LEU A 183 11.53 0.55 -13.32
C LEU A 183 11.27 1.89 -14.02
N ASP A 184 12.11 2.88 -13.75
CA ASP A 184 12.06 4.15 -14.48
C ASP A 184 12.21 3.90 -15.99
N ARG A 185 11.35 4.59 -16.78
CA ARG A 185 11.36 4.47 -18.26
C ARG A 185 12.68 4.88 -18.92
N THR A 186 13.52 5.64 -18.21
CA THR A 186 14.82 6.10 -18.69
C THR A 186 15.96 5.16 -18.33
N HIS A 187 15.70 4.11 -17.54
CA HIS A 187 16.67 3.07 -17.28
C HIS A 187 16.94 2.26 -18.55
N LEU A 188 18.16 2.36 -19.06
CA LEU A 188 18.62 1.57 -20.19
C LEU A 188 19.18 0.21 -19.75
N GLN A 189 19.58 0.10 -18.50
CA GLN A 189 20.21 -1.08 -17.91
C GLN A 189 19.49 -1.48 -16.62
N MET A 190 19.32 -2.78 -16.41
CA MET A 190 18.69 -3.35 -15.24
C MET A 190 19.71 -4.11 -14.40
N PHE A 191 19.82 -3.78 -13.12
CA PHE A 191 20.87 -4.35 -12.26
C PHE A 191 20.29 -5.21 -11.14
N THR A 192 20.90 -6.38 -10.97
CA THR A 192 20.82 -7.22 -9.77
C THR A 192 22.15 -7.11 -9.02
N GLU A 193 22.21 -7.53 -7.77
CA GLU A 193 23.48 -7.54 -7.00
C GLU A 193 24.61 -8.27 -7.75
N GLN A 194 24.31 -9.44 -8.30
CA GLN A 194 25.27 -10.22 -9.07
C GLN A 194 25.81 -9.45 -10.27
N ARG A 195 24.93 -8.77 -11.01
CA ARG A 195 25.32 -7.96 -12.18
C ARG A 195 26.18 -6.77 -11.78
N VAL A 196 25.80 -6.05 -10.71
CA VAL A 196 26.61 -4.94 -10.18
C VAL A 196 28.03 -5.42 -9.85
N GLY A 197 28.16 -6.52 -9.10
CA GLY A 197 29.46 -7.09 -8.75
C GLY A 197 30.27 -7.51 -9.97
N THR A 198 29.62 -8.15 -10.96
CA THR A 198 30.29 -8.60 -12.19
C THR A 198 30.78 -7.42 -13.03
N GLU A 199 29.94 -6.43 -13.29
CA GLU A 199 30.30 -5.28 -14.15
C GLU A 199 31.41 -4.44 -13.54
N LEU A 200 31.38 -4.18 -12.25
CA LEU A 200 32.41 -3.38 -11.57
C LEU A 200 33.73 -4.13 -11.43
N SER A 201 33.70 -5.42 -11.08
CA SER A 201 34.91 -6.23 -10.91
C SER A 201 35.70 -6.40 -12.21
N ARG A 202 35.07 -6.37 -13.38
CA ARG A 202 35.74 -6.43 -14.70
C ARG A 202 36.79 -5.34 -14.90
N PHE A 203 36.60 -4.18 -14.27
CA PHE A 203 37.54 -3.04 -14.39
C PHE A 203 38.41 -2.85 -13.16
N GLY A 204 38.39 -3.80 -12.22
CA GLY A 204 39.19 -3.76 -11.00
C GLY A 204 38.53 -3.08 -9.80
N TRP A 205 37.25 -2.73 -9.90
CA TRP A 205 36.51 -2.19 -8.78
C TRP A 205 36.09 -3.32 -7.82
N GLN A 206 36.62 -3.31 -6.60
CA GLN A 206 36.28 -4.25 -5.54
C GLN A 206 35.51 -3.53 -4.44
N GLU A 207 34.38 -4.07 -4.03
CA GLU A 207 33.58 -3.54 -2.93
C GLU A 207 34.41 -3.44 -1.65
N CYS A 208 34.39 -2.28 -1.01
CA CYS A 208 35.09 -2.01 0.24
C CYS A 208 34.14 -1.46 1.35
N GLY A 209 32.93 -1.13 1.01
CA GLY A 209 31.90 -0.69 1.93
C GLY A 209 30.51 -0.73 1.32
N ARG A 210 29.51 -0.98 2.18
CA ARG A 210 28.10 -0.95 1.79
C ARG A 210 27.26 -0.25 2.87
N ASP A 211 26.25 0.46 2.40
CA ASP A 211 25.21 1.07 3.22
C ASP A 211 23.91 1.07 2.38
N ASP A 212 23.48 -0.15 1.95
CA ASP A 212 22.38 -0.36 1.02
C ASP A 212 21.07 0.24 1.55
N PHE A 213 20.30 0.88 0.66
CA PHE A 213 19.01 1.46 1.01
C PHE A 213 17.92 0.39 0.93
N VAL A 214 17.34 0.06 2.07
CA VAL A 214 16.35 -1.01 2.23
C VAL A 214 14.94 -0.41 2.28
N MET A 215 14.03 -0.99 1.50
CA MET A 215 12.60 -0.71 1.57
C MET A 215 11.83 -2.03 1.59
N GLU A 216 11.03 -2.26 2.63
CA GLU A 216 10.15 -3.44 2.69
C GLU A 216 9.09 -3.43 1.58
N ARG A 217 8.67 -2.25 1.15
CA ARG A 217 7.74 -2.02 0.04
C ARG A 217 8.35 -0.98 -0.88
N SER A 218 8.63 -1.37 -2.11
CA SER A 218 9.16 -0.46 -3.13
C SER A 218 8.04 0.34 -3.81
N ASP A 219 8.42 1.25 -4.70
CA ASP A 219 7.50 1.93 -5.61
C ASP A 219 6.78 0.95 -6.56
N GLN A 220 7.31 -0.26 -6.68
CA GLN A 220 6.80 -1.30 -7.57
C GLN A 220 5.90 -2.30 -6.87
N TRP A 221 5.54 -2.09 -5.62
CA TRP A 221 4.68 -3.02 -4.92
C TRP A 221 3.25 -3.02 -5.49
N PHE A 222 2.60 -4.18 -5.42
CA PHE A 222 1.22 -4.31 -5.83
C PHE A 222 0.26 -3.61 -4.86
N PRO A 223 -1.01 -3.33 -5.28
CA PRO A 223 -2.06 -2.98 -4.33
C PRO A 223 -2.14 -3.99 -3.18
N LEU A 224 -2.48 -3.52 -1.98
CA LEU A 224 -2.56 -4.34 -0.74
C LEU A 224 -3.47 -5.56 -0.86
N ASP A 225 -4.45 -5.51 -1.76
CA ASP A 225 -5.40 -6.59 -2.03
C ASP A 225 -4.96 -7.56 -3.14
N HIS A 226 -3.74 -7.40 -3.67
CA HIS A 226 -3.24 -8.33 -4.69
C HIS A 226 -2.83 -9.67 -4.07
N PRO A 227 -3.31 -10.83 -4.58
CA PRO A 227 -3.11 -12.14 -3.97
C PRO A 227 -1.66 -12.54 -3.68
N PHE A 228 -0.71 -12.12 -4.51
CA PHE A 228 0.71 -12.41 -4.31
C PHE A 228 1.41 -11.53 -3.27
N LEU A 229 0.81 -10.40 -2.90
CA LEU A 229 1.40 -9.46 -1.95
C LEU A 229 0.53 -9.23 -0.70
N VAL A 230 -0.47 -10.08 -0.50
CA VAL A 230 -1.25 -10.06 0.75
C VAL A 230 -0.34 -10.48 1.89
N GLU A 231 0.08 -9.53 2.69
CA GLU A 231 0.95 -9.75 3.85
C GLU A 231 0.30 -10.73 4.84
N GLY A 232 1.05 -11.78 5.23
CA GLY A 232 0.52 -12.88 6.02
C GLY A 232 -0.44 -13.81 5.26
N GLY A 233 -0.57 -13.65 3.94
CA GLY A 233 -1.18 -14.63 3.05
C GLY A 233 -0.22 -15.80 2.81
N VAL A 234 -0.76 -17.03 2.75
CA VAL A 234 0.06 -18.24 2.64
C VAL A 234 0.97 -18.23 1.40
N VAL A 235 0.48 -17.70 0.27
CA VAL A 235 1.27 -17.57 -0.97
C VAL A 235 2.37 -16.54 -0.80
N HIS A 236 2.05 -15.36 -0.30
CA HIS A 236 3.03 -14.29 -0.04
C HIS A 236 4.13 -14.77 0.90
N ASP A 237 3.77 -15.32 2.06
CA ASP A 237 4.74 -15.73 3.07
C ASP A 237 5.63 -16.87 2.57
N HIS A 238 5.08 -17.79 1.77
CA HIS A 238 5.85 -18.86 1.14
C HIS A 238 6.82 -18.31 0.09
N LEU A 239 6.37 -17.44 -0.82
CA LEU A 239 7.22 -16.81 -1.83
C LEU A 239 8.31 -15.95 -1.19
N ARG A 240 7.96 -15.17 -0.15
CA ARG A 240 8.90 -14.35 0.61
C ARG A 240 9.94 -15.22 1.31
N SER A 241 9.54 -16.35 1.91
CA SER A 241 10.45 -17.29 2.55
C SER A 241 11.42 -17.92 1.54
N LEU A 242 10.94 -18.37 0.38
CA LEU A 242 11.78 -18.90 -0.69
C LEU A 242 12.75 -17.84 -1.21
N ARG A 243 12.26 -16.63 -1.45
CA ARG A 243 13.08 -15.53 -1.96
C ARG A 243 14.15 -15.08 -0.98
N SER A 244 13.80 -14.98 0.32
CA SER A 244 14.73 -14.64 1.39
C SER A 244 15.83 -15.70 1.57
N ALA A 245 15.50 -16.99 1.38
CA ALA A 245 16.49 -18.06 1.43
C ALA A 245 17.47 -18.03 0.23
N ALA A 246 16.99 -17.59 -0.94
CA ALA A 246 17.81 -17.47 -2.15
C ALA A 246 18.63 -16.19 -2.20
N ASP A 247 18.10 -15.08 -1.63
CA ASP A 247 18.71 -13.75 -1.68
C ASP A 247 18.37 -12.95 -0.42
N PRO A 248 19.31 -12.78 0.51
CA PRO A 248 19.10 -12.00 1.73
C PRO A 248 18.87 -10.50 1.45
N ASN A 249 19.24 -10.00 0.27
CA ASN A 249 19.09 -8.60 -0.15
C ASN A 249 17.79 -8.33 -0.94
N MET A 250 16.81 -9.21 -0.82
CA MET A 250 15.55 -9.12 -1.55
C MET A 250 14.72 -7.85 -1.29
N THR A 251 14.98 -7.13 -0.21
CA THR A 251 14.33 -5.86 0.17
C THR A 251 15.25 -4.65 0.01
N VAL A 252 16.46 -4.85 -0.50
CA VAL A 252 17.32 -3.75 -0.91
C VAL A 252 16.69 -3.07 -2.12
N ASN A 253 16.36 -1.80 -1.98
CA ASN A 253 15.79 -0.99 -3.07
C ASN A 253 16.90 -0.42 -3.96
N GLN A 254 17.97 0.09 -3.33
CA GLN A 254 19.15 0.58 -4.03
C GLN A 254 20.43 0.04 -3.39
N PHE A 255 21.35 -0.41 -4.23
CA PHE A 255 22.70 -0.81 -3.83
C PHE A 255 23.55 0.45 -3.67
N VAL A 256 23.72 0.91 -2.43
CA VAL A 256 24.57 2.06 -2.11
C VAL A 256 25.91 1.54 -1.59
N ARG A 257 26.95 1.58 -2.43
CA ARG A 257 28.21 0.87 -2.17
C ARG A 257 29.44 1.68 -2.56
N ALA A 258 30.53 1.43 -1.85
CA ALA A 258 31.84 1.98 -2.11
C ALA A 258 32.78 0.92 -2.63
N TYR A 259 33.60 1.27 -3.63
CA TYR A 259 34.52 0.38 -4.30
C TYR A 259 35.92 0.97 -4.31
N ARG A 260 36.94 0.12 -4.12
CA ARG A 260 38.35 0.43 -4.34
C ARG A 260 38.84 -0.19 -5.63
N LEU A 261 39.78 0.50 -6.26
CA LEU A 261 40.47 -0.06 -7.39
C LEU A 261 41.56 -1.04 -6.93
N VAL A 262 41.59 -2.23 -7.51
CA VAL A 262 42.62 -3.26 -7.30
C VAL A 262 43.24 -3.64 -8.63
N GLU A 263 44.49 -4.16 -8.62
CA GLU A 263 45.13 -4.67 -9.85
C GLU A 263 44.42 -5.91 -10.37
N LEU A 264 44.09 -5.92 -11.65
CA LEU A 264 43.45 -7.03 -12.32
C LEU A 264 44.46 -8.09 -12.79
N LEU A 265 44.21 -9.33 -12.47
CA LEU A 265 44.78 -10.47 -13.20
C LEU A 265 43.89 -10.69 -14.43
N SER A 266 44.46 -10.47 -15.61
CA SER A 266 43.78 -10.39 -16.92
C SER A 266 42.77 -11.51 -17.26
N ALA A 267 41.56 -11.13 -17.69
CA ALA A 267 40.59 -12.00 -18.37
C ALA A 267 39.74 -11.23 -19.41
N SER A 268 39.35 -11.92 -20.46
CA SER A 268 38.80 -11.43 -21.73
C SER A 268 37.29 -11.12 -21.74
N ASP A 269 36.92 -10.19 -22.61
CA ASP A 269 35.59 -9.60 -22.83
C ASP A 269 34.50 -10.53 -23.37
N SER A 270 33.28 -10.36 -22.86
CA SER A 270 32.05 -10.69 -23.59
C SER A 270 30.95 -9.69 -23.29
N GLU A 271 30.42 -9.03 -24.32
CA GLU A 271 29.37 -8.01 -24.25
C GLU A 271 27.97 -8.63 -24.23
N SER A 272 27.07 -8.05 -23.42
CA SER A 272 25.64 -8.32 -23.52
C SER A 272 24.85 -7.02 -23.25
N ARG A 273 24.21 -6.49 -24.27
CA ARG A 273 23.21 -5.41 -24.18
C ARG A 273 21.82 -6.01 -24.15
N LEU A 274 20.99 -5.56 -23.23
CA LEU A 274 19.56 -5.88 -23.21
C LEU A 274 18.76 -4.66 -23.76
N PRO A 275 17.87 -4.86 -24.75
CA PRO A 275 17.03 -3.76 -25.25
C PRO A 275 15.99 -3.38 -24.20
N VAL A 276 15.76 -2.08 -24.07
CA VAL A 276 14.64 -1.52 -23.30
C VAL A 276 13.42 -1.42 -24.21
N SER A 277 12.31 -1.94 -23.79
CA SER A 277 11.03 -1.86 -24.49
C SER A 277 10.24 -0.65 -24.00
N ASP A 278 9.77 0.20 -24.91
CA ASP A 278 8.84 1.31 -24.64
C ASP A 278 7.43 0.77 -24.33
N VAL A 279 7.24 0.21 -23.16
CA VAL A 279 5.91 -0.15 -22.66
C VAL A 279 5.36 0.99 -21.82
N GLN A 280 4.26 1.58 -22.27
CA GLN A 280 3.56 2.60 -21.48
C GLN A 280 3.08 2.00 -20.15
N PRO A 281 3.20 2.73 -19.03
CA PRO A 281 2.68 2.24 -17.76
C PRO A 281 1.17 2.06 -17.87
N ALA A 282 0.69 0.88 -17.47
CA ALA A 282 -0.74 0.72 -17.26
C ALA A 282 -1.13 1.69 -16.15
N GLU A 283 -1.97 2.68 -16.48
CA GLU A 283 -2.57 3.53 -15.46
C GLU A 283 -3.35 2.64 -14.50
N LEU A 284 -2.83 2.49 -13.28
CA LEU A 284 -3.59 1.93 -12.17
C LEU A 284 -4.67 2.95 -11.84
N SER A 285 -5.79 2.89 -12.56
CA SER A 285 -6.96 3.67 -12.19
C SER A 285 -7.41 3.18 -10.81
N VAL A 286 -7.16 3.99 -9.78
CA VAL A 286 -7.95 3.93 -8.55
C VAL A 286 -9.35 4.33 -9.00
N THR A 287 -10.17 3.33 -9.34
CA THR A 287 -11.57 3.56 -9.67
C THR A 287 -12.28 4.00 -8.41
N ASP A 288 -13.21 4.96 -8.54
CA ASP A 288 -14.25 5.31 -7.55
C ASP A 288 -15.24 4.13 -7.33
N ALA A 289 -14.75 2.92 -7.23
CA ALA A 289 -15.56 1.74 -6.97
C ALA A 289 -15.85 1.64 -5.48
N ALA A 290 -17.08 1.28 -5.13
CA ALA A 290 -17.46 1.01 -3.75
C ALA A 290 -16.49 0.04 -3.07
N PHE A 291 -16.35 0.14 -1.74
CA PHE A 291 -15.53 -0.80 -0.98
C PHE A 291 -16.10 -2.22 -1.08
N LEU A 292 -17.42 -2.39 -0.92
CA LEU A 292 -18.08 -3.70 -0.83
C LEU A 292 -19.14 -3.88 -1.91
N SER A 293 -19.07 -4.98 -2.67
CA SER A 293 -20.21 -5.50 -3.44
C SER A 293 -20.91 -6.60 -2.65
N VAL A 294 -22.19 -6.46 -2.40
CA VAL A 294 -23.01 -7.48 -1.75
C VAL A 294 -23.83 -8.22 -2.79
N LEU A 295 -23.60 -9.53 -2.92
CA LEU A 295 -24.35 -10.40 -3.83
C LEU A 295 -25.49 -11.05 -3.06
N THR A 296 -26.73 -10.70 -3.40
CA THR A 296 -27.95 -11.27 -2.81
C THR A 296 -28.65 -12.12 -3.85
N ARG A 297 -28.71 -13.43 -3.65
CA ARG A 297 -29.42 -14.35 -4.54
C ARG A 297 -30.85 -14.59 -4.08
N THR A 298 -31.78 -14.69 -5.03
CA THR A 298 -33.18 -14.97 -4.77
C THR A 298 -33.82 -15.79 -5.89
N GLU A 299 -34.74 -16.67 -5.51
CA GLU A 299 -35.66 -17.34 -6.45
C GLU A 299 -36.94 -16.52 -6.67
N GLY A 300 -37.09 -15.40 -5.98
CA GLY A 300 -38.23 -14.47 -6.08
C GLY A 300 -39.54 -14.96 -5.48
N THR A 301 -39.55 -16.16 -4.88
CA THR A 301 -40.74 -16.75 -4.26
C THR A 301 -41.01 -16.20 -2.87
N ARG A 302 -39.97 -15.66 -2.20
CA ARG A 302 -40.01 -15.18 -0.80
C ARG A 302 -39.82 -13.67 -0.71
N ARG A 303 -40.76 -12.89 -1.28
CA ARG A 303 -40.66 -11.43 -1.37
C ARG A 303 -40.45 -10.72 -0.03
N ALA A 304 -41.14 -11.18 1.03
CA ALA A 304 -41.00 -10.58 2.35
C ALA A 304 -39.59 -10.74 2.91
N MET A 305 -38.97 -11.89 2.71
CA MET A 305 -37.61 -12.18 3.18
C MET A 305 -36.56 -11.41 2.40
N LEU A 306 -36.69 -11.33 1.07
CA LEU A 306 -35.85 -10.41 0.28
C LEU A 306 -35.97 -8.96 0.81
N GLY A 307 -37.18 -8.52 1.17
CA GLY A 307 -37.41 -7.21 1.80
C GLY A 307 -36.72 -7.07 3.16
N GLU A 308 -36.71 -8.11 4.00
CA GLU A 308 -36.00 -8.16 5.28
C GLU A 308 -34.48 -8.10 5.08
N ALA A 309 -33.92 -8.91 4.17
CA ALA A 309 -32.49 -8.90 3.84
C ALA A 309 -32.04 -7.51 3.32
N LEU A 310 -32.79 -6.92 2.38
CA LEU A 310 -32.52 -5.59 1.88
C LEU A 310 -32.69 -4.50 2.97
N THR A 311 -33.59 -4.67 3.93
CA THR A 311 -33.73 -3.78 5.09
C THR A 311 -32.47 -3.82 5.96
N CYS A 312 -31.90 -5.00 6.19
CA CYS A 312 -30.62 -5.13 6.89
C CYS A 312 -29.49 -4.40 6.15
N LEU A 313 -29.48 -4.47 4.81
CA LEU A 313 -28.47 -3.77 3.99
C LEU A 313 -28.70 -2.25 3.94
N ALA A 314 -29.94 -1.80 3.91
CA ALA A 314 -30.29 -0.38 3.98
C ALA A 314 -29.93 0.27 5.33
N ALA A 315 -29.92 -0.53 6.40
CA ALA A 315 -29.61 -0.09 7.77
C ALA A 315 -28.12 -0.19 8.14
N GLN A 316 -27.22 -0.47 7.17
CA GLN A 316 -25.80 -0.57 7.46
C GLN A 316 -25.22 0.77 7.90
N SER A 317 -24.35 0.75 8.94
CA SER A 317 -23.57 1.91 9.39
C SER A 317 -22.49 2.32 8.39
N PHE A 318 -22.08 1.42 7.53
CA PHE A 318 -21.09 1.63 6.48
C PHE A 318 -21.76 1.72 5.11
N GLU A 319 -21.72 2.89 4.48
CA GLU A 319 -22.49 3.20 3.28
C GLU A 319 -21.76 2.96 1.96
N ASP A 320 -20.44 2.74 1.98
CA ASP A 320 -19.62 2.53 0.78
C ASP A 320 -19.78 1.09 0.24
N LEU A 321 -21.01 0.77 -0.17
CA LEU A 321 -21.39 -0.52 -0.70
C LEU A 321 -22.37 -0.39 -1.89
N GLU A 322 -22.29 -1.37 -2.82
CA GLU A 322 -23.31 -1.66 -3.83
C GLU A 322 -23.98 -3.00 -3.51
N VAL A 323 -25.22 -3.16 -3.90
CA VAL A 323 -25.98 -4.41 -3.76
C VAL A 323 -26.36 -4.93 -5.13
N ILE A 324 -26.17 -6.21 -5.38
CA ILE A 324 -26.52 -6.88 -6.63
C ILE A 324 -27.46 -8.02 -6.31
N VAL A 325 -28.75 -7.82 -6.58
CA VAL A 325 -29.79 -8.85 -6.42
C VAL A 325 -29.78 -9.73 -7.65
N LEU A 326 -29.44 -11.01 -7.47
CA LEU A 326 -29.35 -12.03 -8.52
C LEU A 326 -30.64 -12.85 -8.52
N VAL A 327 -31.47 -12.64 -9.52
CA VAL A 327 -32.76 -13.34 -9.68
C VAL A 327 -32.59 -14.57 -10.55
N HIS A 328 -32.89 -15.75 -10.00
CA HIS A 328 -32.76 -17.02 -10.70
C HIS A 328 -33.96 -17.30 -11.64
N GLY A 329 -33.65 -17.72 -12.85
CA GLY A 329 -34.64 -18.15 -13.85
C GLY A 329 -34.97 -17.08 -14.89
N ASP A 330 -35.95 -17.38 -15.75
CA ASP A 330 -36.36 -16.58 -16.89
C ASP A 330 -37.77 -15.96 -16.74
N ASP A 331 -38.40 -16.11 -15.59
CA ASP A 331 -39.75 -15.56 -15.31
C ASP A 331 -39.67 -14.02 -15.14
N ALA A 332 -40.23 -13.31 -16.11
CA ALA A 332 -40.30 -11.84 -16.09
C ALA A 332 -41.14 -11.31 -14.89
N GLY A 333 -42.13 -12.08 -14.42
CA GLY A 333 -42.94 -11.68 -13.26
C GLY A 333 -42.15 -11.73 -11.96
N VAL A 334 -41.23 -12.70 -11.82
CA VAL A 334 -40.30 -12.79 -10.68
C VAL A 334 -39.30 -11.60 -10.70
N LEU A 335 -38.78 -11.27 -11.88
CA LEU A 335 -37.88 -10.14 -12.03
C LEU A 335 -38.56 -8.81 -11.67
N GLU A 336 -39.76 -8.57 -12.20
CA GLU A 336 -40.54 -7.36 -11.92
C GLU A 336 -40.91 -7.26 -10.44
N SER A 337 -41.26 -8.39 -9.84
CA SER A 337 -41.55 -8.50 -8.42
C SER A 337 -40.33 -8.13 -7.55
N SER A 338 -39.15 -8.63 -7.89
CA SER A 338 -37.90 -8.30 -7.18
C SER A 338 -37.55 -6.83 -7.34
N ARG A 339 -37.75 -6.26 -8.53
CA ARG A 339 -37.60 -4.81 -8.76
C ARG A 339 -38.60 -3.98 -7.95
N ALA A 340 -39.82 -4.45 -7.79
CA ALA A 340 -40.83 -3.76 -6.98
C ALA A 340 -40.44 -3.76 -5.50
N VAL A 341 -39.81 -4.83 -4.97
CA VAL A 341 -39.26 -4.83 -3.61
C VAL A 341 -38.18 -3.76 -3.47
N VAL A 342 -37.21 -3.71 -4.40
CA VAL A 342 -36.16 -2.68 -4.39
C VAL A 342 -36.75 -1.26 -4.48
N GLY A 343 -37.73 -1.06 -5.36
CA GLY A 343 -38.40 0.23 -5.56
C GLY A 343 -39.24 0.72 -4.37
N SER A 344 -39.46 -0.13 -3.33
CA SER A 344 -40.13 0.26 -2.10
C SER A 344 -39.20 0.96 -1.08
N PHE A 345 -37.89 0.94 -1.32
CA PHE A 345 -36.91 1.61 -0.47
C PHE A 345 -36.69 3.07 -0.90
N GLU A 346 -36.08 3.85 0.00
CA GLU A 346 -35.68 5.22 -0.31
C GLU A 346 -34.66 5.26 -1.46
N GLU A 347 -34.71 6.30 -2.29
CA GLU A 347 -33.84 6.49 -3.45
C GLU A 347 -32.35 6.44 -3.08
N SER A 348 -31.97 6.92 -1.91
CA SER A 348 -30.59 6.88 -1.37
C SER A 348 -30.02 5.47 -1.28
N PHE A 349 -30.87 4.47 -0.97
CA PHE A 349 -30.48 3.06 -0.98
C PHE A 349 -30.80 2.39 -2.31
N ALA A 350 -31.99 2.60 -2.88
CA ALA A 350 -32.42 1.95 -4.12
C ALA A 350 -31.45 2.22 -5.30
N SER A 351 -30.86 3.41 -5.37
CA SER A 351 -29.86 3.76 -6.39
C SER A 351 -28.56 2.94 -6.30
N ARG A 352 -28.26 2.35 -5.16
CA ARG A 352 -27.10 1.46 -4.94
C ARG A 352 -27.41 -0.02 -5.21
N VAL A 353 -28.68 -0.34 -5.53
CA VAL A 353 -29.14 -1.72 -5.76
C VAL A 353 -29.34 -1.96 -7.25
N ARG A 354 -28.67 -2.99 -7.77
CA ARG A 354 -28.91 -3.48 -9.14
C ARG A 354 -29.62 -4.82 -9.06
N VAL A 355 -30.57 -5.06 -9.98
CA VAL A 355 -31.29 -6.32 -10.07
C VAL A 355 -30.94 -6.97 -11.42
N GLU A 356 -30.25 -8.11 -11.34
CA GLU A 356 -29.74 -8.85 -12.47
C GLU A 356 -30.45 -10.20 -12.58
N GLN A 357 -30.94 -10.54 -13.77
CA GLN A 357 -31.57 -11.83 -14.03
C GLN A 357 -30.55 -12.82 -14.60
N VAL A 358 -30.45 -14.01 -14.01
CA VAL A 358 -29.54 -15.07 -14.43
C VAL A 358 -30.35 -16.28 -14.88
N GLN A 359 -30.24 -16.60 -16.17
CA GLN A 359 -31.00 -17.68 -16.79
C GLN A 359 -30.31 -19.03 -16.58
N GLY A 360 -31.05 -20.00 -16.05
CA GLY A 360 -30.60 -21.40 -15.87
C GLY A 360 -29.43 -21.55 -14.90
N GLY A 361 -28.86 -22.75 -14.87
CA GLY A 361 -27.69 -23.08 -14.04
C GLY A 361 -28.01 -23.42 -12.58
N SER A 362 -26.96 -23.59 -11.79
CA SER A 362 -27.01 -23.92 -10.36
C SER A 362 -26.92 -22.64 -9.50
N ARG A 363 -27.02 -22.77 -8.18
CA ARG A 363 -26.75 -21.69 -7.22
C ARG A 363 -25.34 -21.10 -7.42
N ALA A 364 -24.36 -21.93 -7.76
CA ALA A 364 -23.00 -21.49 -8.08
C ALA A 364 -22.93 -20.63 -9.35
N THR A 365 -23.77 -20.94 -10.36
CA THR A 365 -23.85 -20.13 -11.60
C THR A 365 -24.31 -18.70 -11.30
N LEU A 366 -25.31 -18.54 -10.40
CA LEU A 366 -25.75 -17.21 -9.97
C LEU A 366 -24.62 -16.42 -9.31
N LEU A 367 -23.92 -17.07 -8.36
CA LEU A 367 -22.81 -16.43 -7.67
C LEU A 367 -21.68 -16.04 -8.63
N ASN A 368 -21.36 -16.90 -9.61
CA ASN A 368 -20.35 -16.60 -10.64
C ASN A 368 -20.77 -15.41 -11.52
N ALA A 369 -22.05 -15.32 -11.90
CA ALA A 369 -22.59 -14.19 -12.61
C ALA A 369 -22.47 -12.89 -11.80
N GLY A 370 -22.79 -12.95 -10.50
CA GLY A 370 -22.60 -11.83 -9.58
C GLY A 370 -21.15 -11.40 -9.43
N LEU A 371 -20.23 -12.36 -9.27
CA LEU A 371 -18.79 -12.09 -9.21
C LEU A 371 -18.26 -11.39 -10.47
N ALA A 372 -18.81 -11.72 -11.65
CA ALA A 372 -18.39 -11.12 -12.91
C ALA A 372 -18.77 -9.63 -13.03
N VAL A 373 -19.86 -9.20 -12.38
CA VAL A 373 -20.39 -7.83 -12.46
C VAL A 373 -20.11 -6.98 -11.21
N ALA A 374 -19.58 -7.58 -10.14
CA ALA A 374 -19.20 -6.92 -8.91
C ALA A 374 -18.05 -5.92 -9.17
N ARG A 375 -18.15 -4.71 -8.59
CA ARG A 375 -17.18 -3.61 -8.78
C ARG A 375 -16.42 -3.27 -7.51
N GLY A 376 -16.94 -3.64 -6.34
CA GLY A 376 -16.34 -3.38 -5.05
C GLY A 376 -14.94 -3.98 -4.90
N ARG A 377 -14.12 -3.41 -4.03
CA ARG A 377 -12.80 -3.97 -3.69
C ARG A 377 -12.93 -5.33 -3.00
N TYR A 378 -13.98 -5.50 -2.22
CA TYR A 378 -14.37 -6.76 -1.59
C TYR A 378 -15.74 -7.18 -2.08
N VAL A 379 -16.02 -8.49 -2.04
CA VAL A 379 -17.32 -9.08 -2.37
C VAL A 379 -17.80 -9.90 -1.18
N ALA A 380 -18.99 -9.63 -0.71
CA ALA A 380 -19.69 -10.40 0.31
C ALA A 380 -21.01 -10.94 -0.23
N PHE A 381 -21.60 -11.85 0.49
CA PHE A 381 -22.79 -12.57 0.08
C PHE A 381 -23.86 -12.51 1.18
N LEU A 382 -25.10 -12.39 0.76
CA LEU A 382 -26.25 -12.46 1.67
C LEU A 382 -27.40 -13.17 0.96
N ASP A 383 -27.83 -14.31 1.45
CA ASP A 383 -29.02 -14.98 0.92
C ASP A 383 -30.28 -14.21 1.27
N ASP A 384 -31.32 -14.33 0.46
CA ASP A 384 -32.58 -13.61 0.65
C ASP A 384 -33.34 -14.00 1.93
N ASP A 385 -32.89 -15.04 2.61
CA ASP A 385 -33.47 -15.56 3.86
C ASP A 385 -32.52 -15.42 5.08
N ASP A 386 -31.31 -14.83 4.91
CA ASP A 386 -30.39 -14.59 6.02
C ASP A 386 -30.48 -13.13 6.54
N LEU A 387 -30.02 -12.92 7.76
CA LEU A 387 -30.04 -11.61 8.41
C LEU A 387 -28.61 -11.17 8.79
N VAL A 388 -28.36 -9.87 8.69
CA VAL A 388 -27.10 -9.26 9.13
C VAL A 388 -27.34 -8.10 10.09
N THR A 389 -26.37 -7.85 10.99
CA THR A 389 -26.40 -6.69 11.90
C THR A 389 -26.06 -5.39 11.17
N ALA A 390 -26.41 -4.26 11.74
CA ALA A 390 -26.16 -2.95 11.14
C ALA A 390 -24.67 -2.64 10.95
N ASP A 391 -23.78 -3.28 11.66
CA ASP A 391 -22.31 -3.11 11.59
C ASP A 391 -21.60 -4.18 10.73
N TRP A 392 -22.34 -5.05 10.05
CA TRP A 392 -21.77 -6.16 9.27
C TRP A 392 -20.77 -5.72 8.20
N ALA A 393 -21.13 -4.74 7.37
CA ALA A 393 -20.25 -4.19 6.33
C ALA A 393 -19.07 -3.43 6.94
N GLU A 394 -19.28 -2.70 8.03
CA GLU A 394 -18.24 -1.98 8.78
C GLU A 394 -17.19 -2.95 9.32
N ARG A 395 -17.59 -4.08 9.89
CA ARG A 395 -16.66 -5.12 10.38
C ARG A 395 -15.82 -5.72 9.26
N PHE A 396 -16.38 -5.89 8.08
CA PHE A 396 -15.57 -6.31 6.92
C PHE A 396 -14.57 -5.24 6.49
N ALA A 397 -14.98 -3.97 6.48
CA ALA A 397 -14.08 -2.86 6.16
C ALA A 397 -12.93 -2.74 7.18
N GLU A 398 -13.23 -2.86 8.47
CA GLU A 398 -12.21 -2.87 9.53
C GLU A 398 -11.26 -4.05 9.41
N GLY A 399 -11.79 -5.26 9.16
CA GLY A 399 -10.98 -6.46 8.95
C GLY A 399 -10.07 -6.33 7.74
N ALA A 400 -10.59 -5.82 6.62
CA ALA A 400 -9.82 -5.55 5.42
C ALA A 400 -8.75 -4.46 5.63
N ALA A 401 -9.01 -3.47 6.48
CA ALA A 401 -8.02 -2.46 6.84
C ALA A 401 -6.88 -3.02 7.71
N ARG A 402 -7.21 -3.96 8.64
CA ARG A 402 -6.20 -4.63 9.47
C ARG A 402 -5.34 -5.62 8.69
N ALA A 403 -5.96 -6.36 7.75
CA ALA A 403 -5.30 -7.38 6.96
C ALA A 403 -5.72 -7.28 5.48
N PRO A 404 -5.21 -6.27 4.76
CA PRO A 404 -5.59 -6.02 3.37
C PRO A 404 -5.33 -7.23 2.48
N GLY A 405 -6.29 -7.54 1.61
CA GLY A 405 -6.20 -8.63 0.65
C GLY A 405 -6.46 -10.03 1.21
N LYS A 406 -6.66 -10.19 2.52
CA LYS A 406 -7.16 -11.44 3.10
C LYS A 406 -8.67 -11.57 2.93
N LEU A 407 -9.14 -12.81 2.98
CA LEU A 407 -10.54 -13.09 3.23
C LEU A 407 -10.89 -12.60 4.64
N VAL A 408 -11.93 -11.79 4.79
CA VAL A 408 -12.40 -11.31 6.10
C VAL A 408 -13.60 -12.14 6.53
N ARG A 409 -13.53 -12.71 7.72
CA ARG A 409 -14.59 -13.54 8.27
C ARG A 409 -15.15 -12.94 9.56
N SER A 410 -16.47 -12.92 9.67
CA SER A 410 -17.21 -12.65 10.92
C SER A 410 -17.81 -13.94 11.47
N VAL A 411 -18.35 -13.87 12.67
CA VAL A 411 -19.05 -15.01 13.29
C VAL A 411 -20.51 -14.98 12.87
N CYS A 412 -21.02 -16.16 12.49
CA CYS A 412 -22.43 -16.36 12.19
C CYS A 412 -23.10 -17.17 13.30
N PHE A 413 -24.35 -16.82 13.63
CA PHE A 413 -25.20 -17.65 14.48
C PHE A 413 -26.27 -18.32 13.64
N ALA A 414 -26.69 -19.53 14.05
CA ALA A 414 -27.83 -20.23 13.46
C ALA A 414 -29.12 -19.92 14.24
N ARG A 415 -30.23 -19.79 13.52
CA ARG A 415 -31.57 -19.68 14.10
C ARG A 415 -32.49 -20.65 13.40
N HIS A 416 -33.07 -21.60 14.15
CA HIS A 416 -34.05 -22.52 13.60
C HIS A 416 -35.40 -21.84 13.42
N VAL A 417 -35.98 -22.01 12.24
CA VAL A 417 -37.27 -21.46 11.84
C VAL A 417 -38.09 -22.52 11.12
N ARG A 418 -39.39 -22.32 11.09
CA ARG A 418 -40.33 -23.16 10.32
C ARG A 418 -41.16 -22.28 9.40
N GLY A 419 -41.34 -22.72 8.16
CA GLY A 419 -42.24 -22.10 7.20
C GLY A 419 -43.65 -21.95 7.72
N ARG A 420 -44.35 -20.98 7.21
CA ARG A 420 -45.81 -20.82 7.44
C ARG A 420 -46.57 -21.52 6.33
N ALA A 421 -47.91 -21.56 6.49
CA ALA A 421 -48.75 -22.02 5.40
C ALA A 421 -48.58 -21.13 4.15
N PRO A 422 -48.70 -21.69 2.92
CA PRO A 422 -48.47 -20.93 1.68
C PRO A 422 -49.30 -19.64 1.57
N GLU A 423 -50.52 -19.63 2.14
CA GLU A 423 -51.41 -18.48 2.14
C GLU A 423 -50.87 -17.35 3.06
N GLU A 424 -50.24 -17.71 4.19
CA GLU A 424 -49.65 -16.74 5.13
C GLU A 424 -48.33 -16.17 4.55
N GLU A 425 -47.52 -16.99 3.88
CA GLU A 425 -46.31 -16.56 3.16
C GLU A 425 -46.67 -15.65 2.00
N ALA A 426 -47.73 -15.94 1.25
CA ALA A 426 -48.22 -15.09 0.18
C ALA A 426 -48.71 -13.71 0.67
N MET A 427 -49.13 -13.60 1.93
CA MET A 427 -49.48 -12.35 2.60
C MET A 427 -48.26 -11.63 3.23
N GLY A 428 -47.04 -12.13 3.04
CA GLY A 428 -45.83 -11.52 3.53
C GLY A 428 -45.50 -11.84 5.00
N ALA A 429 -46.04 -12.95 5.55
CA ALA A 429 -45.72 -13.32 6.93
C ALA A 429 -44.35 -13.96 7.05
N SER A 430 -43.53 -13.45 7.98
CA SER A 430 -42.23 -14.02 8.30
C SER A 430 -42.30 -15.41 8.90
N PRO A 431 -41.26 -16.26 8.76
CA PRO A 431 -41.25 -17.61 9.31
C PRO A 431 -41.41 -17.65 10.84
N VAL A 432 -41.85 -18.76 11.37
CA VAL A 432 -41.98 -18.97 12.82
C VAL A 432 -40.61 -19.29 13.42
N THR A 433 -40.10 -18.44 14.27
CA THR A 433 -38.85 -18.66 15.02
C THR A 433 -39.06 -19.78 16.06
N LEU A 434 -38.21 -20.81 16.01
CA LEU A 434 -38.21 -21.95 16.92
C LEU A 434 -37.18 -21.84 18.04
N THR A 435 -36.01 -21.25 17.73
CA THR A 435 -34.91 -21.09 18.69
C THR A 435 -34.40 -19.65 18.77
N LYS A 436 -33.74 -19.32 19.87
CA LYS A 436 -32.85 -18.15 19.90
C LYS A 436 -31.66 -18.39 18.96
N PRO A 437 -30.93 -17.35 18.53
CA PRO A 437 -29.68 -17.55 17.81
C PRO A 437 -28.73 -18.44 18.62
N LEU A 438 -28.13 -19.44 17.97
CA LEU A 438 -27.27 -20.46 18.56
C LEU A 438 -25.87 -20.35 17.91
N SER A 439 -24.82 -20.51 18.72
CA SER A 439 -23.44 -20.58 18.24
C SER A 439 -23.16 -22.00 17.74
N GLU A 440 -23.49 -22.27 16.47
CA GLU A 440 -23.21 -23.54 15.79
C GLU A 440 -21.90 -23.51 15.01
N PHE A 441 -21.40 -22.31 14.71
CA PHE A 441 -20.18 -22.09 13.93
C PHE A 441 -19.03 -21.61 14.82
N GLY A 442 -17.81 -22.00 14.47
CA GLY A 442 -16.61 -21.64 15.24
C GLY A 442 -16.39 -20.12 15.31
N GLU A 443 -15.92 -19.65 16.46
CA GLU A 443 -15.60 -18.22 16.67
C GLU A 443 -14.41 -17.77 15.82
N ARG A 444 -13.51 -18.71 15.48
CA ARG A 444 -12.32 -18.47 14.65
C ARG A 444 -12.28 -19.45 13.49
N PHE A 445 -11.70 -19.01 12.40
CA PHE A 445 -11.42 -19.88 11.27
C PHE A 445 -10.33 -20.88 11.64
N ASP A 446 -10.58 -22.14 11.41
CA ASP A 446 -9.62 -23.22 11.54
C ASP A 446 -9.51 -23.98 10.22
N ALA A 447 -8.35 -23.83 9.55
CA ALA A 447 -8.13 -24.39 8.22
C ALA A 447 -8.31 -25.91 8.17
N ILE A 448 -7.88 -26.64 9.20
CA ILE A 448 -7.99 -28.10 9.26
C ILE A 448 -9.43 -28.53 9.49
N SER A 449 -10.12 -27.89 10.43
CA SER A 449 -11.55 -28.17 10.67
C SER A 449 -12.39 -27.84 9.44
N SER A 450 -12.05 -26.75 8.74
CA SER A 450 -12.74 -26.33 7.51
C SER A 450 -12.50 -27.28 6.33
N LEU A 451 -11.42 -28.08 6.35
CA LEU A 451 -11.25 -29.20 5.40
C LEU A 451 -12.19 -30.36 5.70
N ALA A 452 -12.60 -30.57 6.96
CA ALA A 452 -13.42 -31.70 7.38
C ALA A 452 -14.93 -31.41 7.36
N MET A 453 -15.30 -30.13 7.56
CA MET A 453 -16.72 -29.73 7.65
C MET A 453 -16.91 -28.26 7.26
N ASP A 454 -18.08 -27.92 6.77
CA ASP A 454 -18.46 -26.52 6.52
C ASP A 454 -18.71 -25.79 7.84
N THR A 455 -17.81 -24.90 8.19
CA THR A 455 -17.83 -24.15 9.45
C THR A 455 -18.11 -22.66 9.25
N THR A 456 -18.34 -22.22 8.01
CA THR A 456 -18.40 -20.79 7.68
C THR A 456 -19.50 -20.52 6.66
N PRO A 457 -20.71 -20.12 7.10
CA PRO A 457 -21.78 -19.72 6.19
C PRO A 457 -21.38 -18.61 5.25
N ILE A 458 -21.96 -18.60 4.05
CA ILE A 458 -21.61 -17.65 3.00
C ILE A 458 -21.83 -16.17 3.41
N SER A 459 -22.82 -15.90 4.26
CA SER A 459 -23.11 -14.56 4.79
C SER A 459 -22.10 -14.07 5.84
N SER A 460 -21.15 -14.93 6.24
CA SER A 460 -20.17 -14.57 7.27
C SER A 460 -18.77 -14.23 6.73
N PHE A 461 -18.57 -14.13 5.43
CA PHE A 461 -17.28 -13.74 4.90
C PHE A 461 -17.37 -12.78 3.71
N ALA A 462 -16.32 -11.97 3.56
CA ALA A 462 -16.06 -11.15 2.39
C ALA A 462 -14.69 -11.51 1.80
N LEU A 463 -14.60 -11.57 0.49
CA LEU A 463 -13.37 -11.91 -0.23
C LEU A 463 -12.83 -10.69 -1.00
N PRO A 464 -11.51 -10.54 -1.14
CA PRO A 464 -10.94 -9.53 -2.00
C PRO A 464 -11.27 -9.85 -3.46
N ARG A 465 -11.81 -8.87 -4.21
CA ARG A 465 -12.20 -9.06 -5.61
C ARG A 465 -11.04 -9.50 -6.50
N SER A 466 -9.81 -9.19 -6.12
CA SER A 466 -8.59 -9.63 -6.81
C SER A 466 -8.47 -11.16 -6.94
N LEU A 467 -9.04 -11.95 -6.02
CA LEU A 467 -9.14 -13.41 -6.22
C LEU A 467 -9.90 -13.76 -7.49
N VAL A 468 -10.93 -12.98 -7.83
CA VAL A 468 -11.79 -13.20 -9.00
C VAL A 468 -11.16 -12.64 -10.27
N THR A 469 -10.60 -11.42 -10.19
CA THR A 469 -10.06 -10.69 -11.35
C THR A 469 -8.66 -11.12 -11.75
N GLU A 470 -7.80 -11.46 -10.77
CA GLU A 470 -6.39 -11.77 -11.00
C GLU A 470 -6.11 -13.29 -11.04
N LEU A 471 -6.81 -14.06 -10.20
CA LEU A 471 -6.62 -15.51 -10.10
C LEU A 471 -7.79 -16.32 -10.68
N HIS A 472 -8.80 -15.65 -11.23
CA HIS A 472 -9.96 -16.27 -11.89
C HIS A 472 -10.73 -17.26 -11.01
N PHE A 473 -10.77 -17.02 -9.70
CA PHE A 473 -11.54 -17.84 -8.78
C PHE A 473 -13.01 -17.85 -9.14
N ARG A 474 -13.62 -19.04 -9.14
CA ARG A 474 -15.04 -19.28 -9.42
C ARG A 474 -15.57 -20.38 -8.52
N PHE A 475 -16.86 -20.32 -8.23
CA PHE A 475 -17.60 -21.43 -7.64
C PHE A 475 -17.66 -22.60 -8.65
N ASP A 476 -17.51 -23.82 -8.18
CA ASP A 476 -17.69 -25.02 -9.03
C ASP A 476 -19.20 -25.23 -9.30
N GLU A 477 -19.63 -24.96 -10.53
CA GLU A 477 -21.04 -25.07 -10.92
C GLU A 477 -21.59 -26.51 -10.97
N GLN A 478 -20.69 -27.47 -10.87
CA GLN A 478 -21.06 -28.89 -10.82
C GLN A 478 -21.32 -29.39 -9.38
N LEU A 479 -21.07 -28.54 -8.38
CA LEU A 479 -21.40 -28.78 -6.99
C LEU A 479 -22.77 -28.17 -6.67
N ALA A 480 -23.80 -29.01 -6.58
CA ALA A 480 -25.15 -28.56 -6.20
C ALA A 480 -25.26 -28.22 -4.71
N VAL A 481 -24.48 -28.89 -3.88
CA VAL A 481 -24.25 -28.59 -2.46
C VAL A 481 -22.77 -28.44 -2.23
N CYS A 482 -22.32 -27.79 -1.15
CA CYS A 482 -20.93 -27.55 -0.80
C CYS A 482 -20.11 -26.68 -1.76
N ALA A 483 -20.71 -26.03 -2.76
CA ALA A 483 -19.97 -25.12 -3.66
C ALA A 483 -19.35 -23.93 -2.89
N GLU A 484 -20.07 -23.39 -1.91
CA GLU A 484 -19.60 -22.32 -1.04
C GLU A 484 -18.45 -22.79 -0.15
N TRP A 485 -18.56 -23.99 0.40
CA TRP A 485 -17.50 -24.60 1.21
C TRP A 485 -16.24 -24.87 0.40
N ASP A 486 -16.33 -25.48 -0.79
CA ASP A 486 -15.21 -25.68 -1.71
C ASP A 486 -14.50 -24.36 -2.03
N PHE A 487 -15.30 -23.33 -2.40
CA PHE A 487 -14.78 -22.01 -2.73
C PHE A 487 -14.02 -21.38 -1.56
N LEU A 488 -14.61 -21.41 -0.35
CA LEU A 488 -14.02 -20.85 0.86
C LEU A 488 -12.67 -21.52 1.19
N VAL A 489 -12.61 -22.85 1.16
CA VAL A 489 -11.39 -23.61 1.46
C VAL A 489 -10.27 -23.24 0.48
N ARG A 490 -10.58 -23.20 -0.82
CA ARG A 490 -9.63 -22.81 -1.86
C ARG A 490 -9.16 -21.35 -1.68
N ALA A 491 -10.07 -20.43 -1.44
CA ALA A 491 -9.74 -19.03 -1.25
C ALA A 491 -8.88 -18.82 0.02
N ALA A 492 -9.30 -19.43 1.14
CA ALA A 492 -8.57 -19.34 2.40
C ALA A 492 -7.15 -19.92 2.31
N SER A 493 -6.93 -20.98 1.51
CA SER A 493 -5.60 -21.56 1.30
C SER A 493 -4.64 -20.63 0.53
N VAL A 494 -5.18 -19.67 -0.22
CA VAL A 494 -4.36 -18.73 -1.03
C VAL A 494 -4.08 -17.43 -0.27
N VAL A 495 -5.13 -16.78 0.24
CA VAL A 495 -4.98 -15.43 0.83
C VAL A 495 -5.04 -15.43 2.35
N GLY A 496 -5.34 -16.58 2.98
CA GLY A 496 -5.56 -16.64 4.42
C GLY A 496 -6.87 -15.98 4.85
N VAL A 497 -7.13 -16.00 6.15
CA VAL A 497 -8.36 -15.45 6.75
C VAL A 497 -8.01 -14.47 7.86
N GLU A 498 -8.73 -13.37 7.92
CA GLU A 498 -8.77 -12.44 9.04
C GLU A 498 -10.12 -12.57 9.74
N ASP A 499 -10.12 -13.01 11.00
CA ASP A 499 -11.33 -13.09 11.81
C ASP A 499 -11.62 -11.73 12.47
N THR A 500 -12.85 -11.24 12.33
CA THR A 500 -13.25 -10.00 13.01
C THR A 500 -13.55 -10.24 14.49
N GLY A 501 -13.91 -11.47 14.86
CA GLY A 501 -14.32 -11.83 16.22
C GLY A 501 -15.72 -11.33 16.61
N HIS A 502 -16.47 -10.72 15.68
CA HIS A 502 -17.80 -10.16 15.91
C HIS A 502 -18.88 -11.04 15.29
N VAL A 503 -19.99 -11.22 16.01
CA VAL A 503 -21.21 -11.87 15.49
C VAL A 503 -21.96 -10.83 14.67
N THR A 504 -22.02 -11.02 13.35
CA THR A 504 -22.64 -10.04 12.45
C THR A 504 -23.67 -10.63 11.49
N SER A 505 -23.83 -11.96 11.46
CA SER A 505 -24.84 -12.61 10.63
C SER A 505 -25.60 -13.68 11.40
N ILE A 506 -26.83 -13.93 10.95
CA ILE A 506 -27.71 -14.97 11.48
C ILE A 506 -28.24 -15.77 10.30
N GLN A 507 -27.81 -17.02 10.17
CA GLN A 507 -28.31 -17.95 9.18
C GLN A 507 -29.60 -18.56 9.64
N LEU A 508 -30.66 -18.54 8.81
CA LEU A 508 -31.92 -19.20 9.10
C LEU A 508 -31.87 -20.69 8.70
N ARG A 509 -32.05 -21.58 9.68
CA ARG A 509 -32.13 -23.03 9.52
C ARG A 509 -33.59 -23.45 9.48
N TRP A 510 -34.03 -23.99 8.35
CA TRP A 510 -35.43 -24.34 8.10
C TRP A 510 -35.74 -25.76 8.59
N ASP A 511 -36.65 -25.91 9.59
CA ASP A 511 -37.11 -27.18 10.08
C ASP A 511 -38.29 -27.71 9.23
N GLY A 512 -38.17 -28.94 8.73
CA GLY A 512 -39.28 -29.71 8.15
C GLY A 512 -39.66 -29.42 6.70
N THR A 513 -39.02 -28.45 6.06
CA THR A 513 -39.14 -28.20 4.62
C THR A 513 -37.75 -27.99 4.07
N GLY A 514 -37.15 -29.05 3.56
CA GLY A 514 -35.80 -29.17 3.07
C GLY A 514 -35.02 -27.87 2.86
N THR A 515 -33.99 -27.68 3.66
CA THR A 515 -32.86 -26.92 3.21
C THR A 515 -32.42 -27.49 1.86
N THR A 516 -31.84 -26.72 0.98
CA THR A 516 -31.38 -27.22 -0.33
C THR A 516 -30.52 -28.47 -0.17
N ALA A 517 -29.77 -28.61 0.93
CA ALA A 517 -28.97 -29.79 1.25
C ALA A 517 -29.83 -31.02 1.64
N GLU A 518 -30.98 -30.83 2.31
CA GLU A 518 -31.91 -31.93 2.69
C GLU A 518 -32.82 -32.34 1.54
N ALA A 519 -33.10 -31.40 0.61
CA ALA A 519 -33.87 -31.71 -0.61
C ALA A 519 -33.06 -32.58 -1.60
N VAL A 520 -31.72 -32.62 -1.48
CA VAL A 520 -30.87 -33.50 -2.28
C VAL A 520 -30.81 -34.88 -1.68
N PRO A 521 -31.11 -35.96 -2.45
CA PRO A 521 -31.04 -37.33 -1.97
C PRO A 521 -29.67 -37.64 -1.33
N PRO A 522 -29.63 -38.45 -0.24
CA PRO A 522 -28.40 -38.74 0.50
C PRO A 522 -27.25 -39.27 -0.35
N ASP A 523 -27.53 -40.13 -1.33
CA ASP A 523 -26.57 -40.72 -2.25
C ASP A 523 -25.99 -39.67 -3.22
N VAL A 524 -26.83 -38.75 -3.69
CA VAL A 524 -26.38 -37.61 -4.53
C VAL A 524 -25.52 -36.66 -3.70
N ARG A 525 -25.91 -36.37 -2.47
CA ARG A 525 -25.15 -35.52 -1.54
C ARG A 525 -23.77 -36.11 -1.23
N GLU A 526 -23.69 -37.41 -0.94
CA GLU A 526 -22.42 -38.10 -0.74
C GLU A 526 -21.54 -38.02 -1.99
N GLY A 527 -22.11 -38.20 -3.18
CA GLY A 527 -21.41 -38.02 -4.46
C GLY A 527 -20.84 -36.60 -4.64
N GLN A 528 -21.56 -35.57 -4.17
CA GLN A 528 -21.08 -34.18 -4.23
C GLN A 528 -19.91 -33.96 -3.27
N TYR A 529 -19.94 -34.50 -2.04
CA TYR A 529 -18.80 -34.42 -1.13
C TYR A 529 -17.57 -35.14 -1.69
N LEU A 530 -17.74 -36.36 -2.23
CA LEU A 530 -16.64 -37.09 -2.86
C LEU A 530 -16.03 -36.30 -4.02
N ARG A 531 -16.86 -35.65 -4.82
CA ARG A 531 -16.40 -34.78 -5.92
C ARG A 531 -15.60 -33.58 -5.41
N MET A 532 -16.10 -32.89 -4.39
CA MET A 532 -15.40 -31.75 -3.76
C MET A 532 -14.03 -32.17 -3.25
N PHE A 533 -13.97 -33.27 -2.48
CA PHE A 533 -12.72 -33.79 -1.94
C PHE A 533 -11.76 -34.24 -3.06
N ALA A 534 -12.24 -34.89 -4.11
CA ALA A 534 -11.40 -35.23 -5.27
C ALA A 534 -10.83 -33.98 -5.96
N GLY A 535 -11.59 -32.90 -6.01
CA GLY A 535 -11.12 -31.60 -6.51
C GLY A 535 -10.05 -30.97 -5.62
N LEU A 536 -10.17 -31.09 -4.30
CA LEU A 536 -9.17 -30.62 -3.33
C LEU A 536 -7.91 -31.49 -3.35
N ASP A 537 -8.06 -32.84 -3.42
CA ASP A 537 -6.95 -33.79 -3.47
C ASP A 537 -6.12 -33.66 -4.76
N ALA A 538 -6.72 -33.20 -5.84
CA ALA A 538 -6.03 -32.97 -7.11
C ALA A 538 -5.11 -31.72 -7.11
N ARG A 539 -5.09 -30.93 -6.03
CA ARG A 539 -4.36 -29.67 -5.93
C ARG A 539 -3.45 -29.63 -4.70
N PRO A 540 -2.28 -28.98 -4.76
CA PRO A 540 -1.54 -28.64 -3.56
C PRO A 540 -2.38 -27.69 -2.68
N LEU A 541 -2.57 -28.07 -1.42
CA LEU A 541 -3.17 -27.19 -0.41
C LEU A 541 -2.06 -26.65 0.48
N LEU A 542 -1.94 -25.32 0.54
CA LEU A 542 -1.06 -24.64 1.47
C LEU A 542 -1.79 -24.47 2.80
N LEU A 543 -1.25 -25.06 3.85
CA LEU A 543 -1.81 -24.98 5.18
C LEU A 543 -1.02 -23.97 6.03
N PRO A 544 -1.70 -23.20 6.89
CA PRO A 544 -1.03 -22.21 7.72
C PRO A 544 -0.04 -22.85 8.70
N PRO A 545 0.94 -22.09 9.23
CA PRO A 545 1.86 -22.56 10.26
C PRO A 545 1.11 -23.18 11.46
N GLY A 546 1.59 -24.33 11.95
CA GLY A 546 0.96 -25.06 13.06
C GLY A 546 0.00 -26.16 12.63
N SER A 547 -0.42 -26.23 11.37
CA SER A 547 -1.33 -27.27 10.85
C SER A 547 -0.77 -28.69 10.99
N ALA A 548 0.55 -28.88 10.85
CA ALA A 548 1.16 -30.20 11.03
C ALA A 548 0.94 -30.75 12.45
N SER A 549 1.08 -29.92 13.48
CA SER A 549 0.83 -30.30 14.88
C SER A 549 -0.66 -30.61 15.11
N GLN A 550 -1.55 -29.90 14.46
CA GLN A 550 -2.99 -30.12 14.55
C GLN A 550 -3.39 -31.43 13.87
N LEU A 551 -2.87 -31.70 12.67
CA LEU A 551 -3.07 -32.97 11.97
C LEU A 551 -2.56 -34.15 12.78
N ALA A 552 -1.38 -34.04 13.38
CA ALA A 552 -0.81 -35.07 14.24
C ALA A 552 -1.67 -35.31 15.51
N TYR A 553 -2.26 -34.25 16.07
CA TYR A 553 -3.23 -34.37 17.16
C TYR A 553 -4.49 -35.11 16.74
N LEU A 554 -5.10 -34.73 15.61
CA LEU A 554 -6.29 -35.40 15.07
C LEU A 554 -6.02 -36.86 14.68
N ALA A 555 -4.80 -37.18 14.27
CA ALA A 555 -4.34 -38.55 14.01
C ALA A 555 -4.07 -39.37 15.30
N GLY A 556 -4.36 -38.83 16.48
CA GLY A 556 -4.25 -39.55 17.77
C GLY A 556 -2.84 -39.55 18.37
N ASN A 557 -1.95 -38.60 18.00
CA ASN A 557 -0.65 -38.48 18.63
C ASN A 557 -0.71 -37.68 19.94
N GLU A 558 -1.00 -38.38 21.06
CA GLU A 558 -1.15 -37.75 22.38
C GLU A 558 0.07 -36.96 22.88
N GLY A 559 1.29 -37.35 22.50
CA GLY A 559 2.51 -36.64 22.90
C GLY A 559 2.58 -35.24 22.28
N LEU A 560 2.23 -35.13 21.00
CA LEU A 560 2.15 -33.85 20.30
C LEU A 560 0.96 -32.99 20.77
N ALA A 561 -0.14 -33.62 21.18
CA ALA A 561 -1.29 -32.96 21.79
C ALA A 561 -0.91 -32.17 23.03
N ARG A 562 -0.23 -32.82 23.98
CA ARG A 562 0.23 -32.19 25.24
C ARG A 562 1.26 -31.08 24.99
N ALA A 563 2.20 -31.27 24.05
CA ALA A 563 3.17 -30.26 23.67
C ALA A 563 2.52 -29.01 23.06
N ARG A 564 1.48 -29.21 22.23
CA ARG A 564 0.71 -28.11 21.63
C ARG A 564 -0.11 -27.32 22.66
N GLU A 565 -0.78 -28.01 23.58
CA GLU A 565 -1.53 -27.36 24.67
C GLU A 565 -0.60 -26.54 25.57
N ALA A 566 0.57 -27.09 25.92
CA ALA A 566 1.57 -26.37 26.68
C ALA A 566 2.08 -25.12 25.95
N ARG A 567 2.37 -25.25 24.65
CA ARG A 567 2.80 -24.13 23.81
C ARG A 567 1.72 -23.08 23.60
N ARG A 568 0.47 -23.51 23.43
CA ARG A 568 -0.68 -22.59 23.33
C ARG A 568 -0.83 -21.79 24.63
N ALA A 569 -0.79 -22.43 25.78
CA ALA A 569 -0.88 -21.77 27.08
C ALA A 569 0.30 -20.79 27.34
N GLU A 570 1.48 -21.06 26.78
CA GLU A 570 2.62 -20.14 26.80
C GLU A 570 2.37 -18.91 25.93
N LEU A 571 1.88 -19.12 24.71
CA LEU A 571 1.56 -18.04 23.78
C LEU A 571 0.41 -17.16 24.27
N ASP A 572 -0.63 -17.76 24.85
CA ASP A 572 -1.75 -17.01 25.42
C ASP A 572 -1.28 -16.12 26.59
N ARG A 573 -0.39 -16.62 27.44
CA ARG A 573 0.24 -15.79 28.50
C ARG A 573 1.08 -14.64 27.94
N ALA A 574 1.91 -14.90 26.92
CA ALA A 574 2.71 -13.86 26.28
C ALA A 574 1.81 -12.81 25.59
N LEU A 575 0.71 -13.24 24.99
CA LEU A 575 -0.26 -12.34 24.38
C LEU A 575 -0.94 -11.44 25.41
N ASP A 576 -1.32 -12.00 26.55
CA ASP A 576 -1.94 -11.24 27.64
C ASP A 576 -0.95 -10.24 28.27
N GLU A 577 0.33 -10.58 28.38
CA GLU A 577 1.40 -9.65 28.80
C GLU A 577 1.54 -8.48 27.81
N VAL A 578 1.55 -8.77 26.49
CA VAL A 578 1.63 -7.73 25.44
C VAL A 578 0.38 -6.86 25.46
N ARG A 579 -0.81 -7.44 25.59
CA ARG A 579 -2.06 -6.67 25.74
C ARG A 579 -2.06 -5.78 26.95
N GLY A 580 -1.57 -6.29 28.08
CA GLY A 580 -1.41 -5.49 29.29
C GLY A 580 -0.45 -4.31 29.10
N ALA A 581 0.71 -4.55 28.49
CA ALA A 581 1.67 -3.50 28.17
C ALA A 581 1.10 -2.45 27.20
N LEU A 582 0.37 -2.90 26.18
CA LEU A 582 -0.30 -2.02 25.22
C LEU A 582 -1.35 -1.14 25.90
N ALA A 583 -2.18 -1.71 26.78
CA ALA A 583 -3.19 -0.97 27.53
C ALA A 583 -2.57 0.14 28.40
N VAL A 584 -1.45 -0.18 29.09
CA VAL A 584 -0.70 0.82 29.88
C VAL A 584 -0.15 1.92 28.99
N THR A 585 0.40 1.58 27.84
CA THR A 585 0.94 2.56 26.88
C THR A 585 -0.16 3.46 26.31
N GLN A 586 -1.32 2.88 25.97
CA GLN A 586 -2.48 3.65 25.49
C GLN A 586 -3.01 4.64 26.54
N GLU A 587 -3.09 4.20 27.81
CA GLU A 587 -3.53 5.09 28.90
C GLU A 587 -2.51 6.20 29.16
N THR A 588 -1.21 5.89 29.10
CA THR A 588 -0.15 6.90 29.23
C THR A 588 -0.24 7.95 28.11
N LEU A 589 -0.42 7.51 26.87
CA LEU A 589 -0.62 8.39 25.72
C LEU A 589 -1.87 9.25 25.86
N ARG A 590 -2.96 8.68 26.36
CA ARG A 590 -4.21 9.40 26.60
C ARG A 590 -4.01 10.53 27.62
N LEU A 591 -3.38 10.24 28.73
CA LEU A 591 -3.07 11.24 29.76
C LEU A 591 -2.17 12.35 29.22
N GLU A 592 -1.18 12.02 28.40
CA GLU A 592 -0.30 13.03 27.78
C GLU A 592 -1.05 13.90 26.76
N VAL A 593 -1.92 13.30 25.95
CA VAL A 593 -2.81 14.07 25.03
C VAL A 593 -3.73 15.00 25.80
N ASP A 594 -4.32 14.56 26.89
CA ASP A 594 -5.20 15.39 27.72
C ASP A 594 -4.42 16.51 28.41
N ARG A 595 -3.18 16.25 28.84
CA ARG A 595 -2.27 17.28 29.36
C ARG A 595 -1.93 18.33 28.31
N LEU A 596 -1.56 17.92 27.09
CA LEU A 596 -1.24 18.82 26.00
C LEU A 596 -2.46 19.67 25.56
N ARG A 597 -3.66 19.10 25.61
CA ARG A 597 -4.90 19.84 25.35
C ARG A 597 -5.16 20.91 26.41
N ALA A 598 -4.91 20.60 27.69
CA ALA A 598 -5.06 21.58 28.77
C ALA A 598 -4.02 22.71 28.66
N GLU A 599 -2.78 22.42 28.31
CA GLU A 599 -1.73 23.41 28.04
C GLU A 599 -2.07 24.31 26.84
N SER A 600 -2.63 23.73 25.76
CA SER A 600 -3.11 24.49 24.60
C SER A 600 -4.25 25.44 24.97
N ALA A 601 -5.25 24.97 25.71
CA ALA A 601 -6.35 25.82 26.17
C ALA A 601 -5.88 26.98 27.07
N GLN A 602 -4.90 26.73 27.94
CA GLN A 602 -4.29 27.76 28.76
C GLN A 602 -3.54 28.80 27.93
N THR A 603 -2.87 28.35 26.87
CA THR A 603 -2.16 29.25 25.94
C THR A 603 -3.14 30.13 25.18
N GLU A 604 -4.26 29.57 24.70
CA GLU A 604 -5.32 30.33 24.03
C GLU A 604 -5.93 31.39 24.97
N GLU A 605 -6.14 31.04 26.23
CA GLU A 605 -6.67 32.00 27.22
C GLU A 605 -5.66 33.13 27.46
N LEU A 606 -4.37 32.84 27.56
CA LEU A 606 -3.30 33.85 27.68
C LEU A 606 -3.26 34.77 26.45
N VAL A 607 -3.38 34.24 25.24
CA VAL A 607 -3.43 35.02 24.00
C VAL A 607 -4.65 35.99 24.03
N LEU A 608 -5.81 35.50 24.47
CA LEU A 608 -7.00 36.33 24.62
C LEU A 608 -6.84 37.43 25.70
N GLN A 609 -6.14 37.14 26.79
CA GLN A 609 -5.83 38.13 27.82
C GLN A 609 -4.87 39.20 27.29
N VAL A 610 -3.83 38.83 26.55
CA VAL A 610 -2.92 39.77 25.91
C VAL A 610 -3.66 40.66 24.93
N ALA A 611 -4.52 40.12 24.07
CA ALA A 611 -5.32 40.89 23.13
C ALA A 611 -6.25 41.91 23.84
N ARG A 612 -6.87 41.54 24.97
CA ARG A 612 -7.67 42.43 25.79
C ARG A 612 -6.85 43.56 26.44
N LEU A 613 -5.64 43.26 26.87
CA LEU A 613 -4.73 44.28 27.44
C LEU A 613 -4.23 45.25 26.37
N GLU A 614 -3.92 44.78 25.16
CA GLU A 614 -3.55 45.60 24.03
C GLU A 614 -4.70 46.52 23.59
N ASP A 615 -5.93 46.03 23.60
CA ASP A 615 -7.12 46.86 23.29
C ASP A 615 -7.34 47.94 24.34
N ARG A 616 -7.23 47.59 25.63
CA ARG A 616 -7.27 48.57 26.72
C ARG A 616 -6.14 49.60 26.64
N ALA A 617 -4.95 49.21 26.24
CA ALA A 617 -3.84 50.13 26.05
C ALA A 617 -4.14 51.09 24.89
N ARG A 618 -4.64 50.62 23.77
CA ARG A 618 -5.09 51.46 22.62
C ARG A 618 -6.21 52.43 23.02
N GLN A 619 -7.21 51.99 23.78
CA GLN A 619 -8.29 52.86 24.30
C GLN A 619 -7.75 53.93 25.25
N ALA A 620 -6.79 53.58 26.13
CA ALA A 620 -6.15 54.54 27.02
C ALA A 620 -5.30 55.58 26.27
N GLU A 621 -4.61 55.14 25.22
CA GLU A 621 -3.85 56.04 24.35
C GLU A 621 -4.77 56.98 23.58
N HIS A 622 -5.87 56.47 23.04
CA HIS A 622 -6.87 57.29 22.35
C HIS A 622 -7.52 58.32 23.31
N ALA A 623 -7.93 57.89 24.50
CA ALA A 623 -8.45 58.80 25.52
C ALA A 623 -7.45 59.86 25.98
N ARG A 624 -6.16 59.51 26.09
CA ARG A 624 -5.05 60.44 26.37
C ARG A 624 -4.93 61.48 25.24
N ASP A 625 -4.94 61.04 24.01
CA ASP A 625 -4.77 61.91 22.84
C ASP A 625 -5.98 62.80 22.63
N GLU A 626 -7.20 62.32 22.86
CA GLU A 626 -8.42 63.15 22.92
C GLU A 626 -8.34 64.21 24.02
N MET A 627 -7.86 63.84 25.23
CA MET A 627 -7.69 64.78 26.34
C MET A 627 -6.64 65.86 25.99
N LEU A 628 -5.53 65.46 25.36
CA LEU A 628 -4.49 66.38 24.91
C LEU A 628 -4.93 67.30 23.75
N ALA A 629 -5.87 66.84 22.92
CA ALA A 629 -6.45 67.58 21.81
C ALA A 629 -7.55 68.57 22.26
N SER A 630 -8.13 68.34 23.44
CA SER A 630 -9.25 69.15 23.92
C SER A 630 -8.85 70.62 24.13
N GLU A 631 -9.76 71.54 23.79
CA GLU A 631 -9.56 72.99 24.02
C GLU A 631 -9.32 73.31 25.50
N PHE A 632 -9.99 72.63 26.41
CA PHE A 632 -9.80 72.78 27.85
C PHE A 632 -8.40 72.40 28.29
N TRP A 633 -7.82 71.34 27.71
CA TRP A 633 -6.43 70.90 28.00
C TRP A 633 -5.40 71.91 27.47
N ARG A 634 -5.65 72.51 26.28
CA ARG A 634 -4.78 73.57 25.70
C ARG A 634 -4.87 74.87 26.51
N LEU A 635 -6.11 75.30 26.92
CA LEU A 635 -6.33 76.51 27.71
C LEU A 635 -5.71 76.41 29.11
N THR A 636 -5.66 75.25 29.71
CA THR A 636 -5.10 75.04 31.04
C THR A 636 -3.59 74.68 31.02
N ALA A 637 -2.95 74.62 29.87
CA ALA A 637 -1.52 74.31 29.71
C ALA A 637 -0.58 75.23 30.52
N PRO A 638 -0.81 76.59 30.56
CA PRO A 638 0.04 77.47 31.36
C PRO A 638 -0.08 77.22 32.87
N LEU A 639 -1.29 76.91 33.35
CA LEU A 639 -1.54 76.59 34.76
C LEU A 639 -0.90 75.28 35.21
N ARG A 640 -0.91 74.24 34.33
CA ARG A 640 -0.25 72.97 34.59
C ARG A 640 1.24 73.06 34.59
N ALA A 641 1.82 73.85 33.67
CA ALA A 641 3.25 74.13 33.64
C ALA A 641 3.72 74.81 34.95
N LEU A 642 2.90 75.77 35.45
CA LEU A 642 3.15 76.42 36.74
C LEU A 642 3.06 75.45 37.93
N LEU A 643 2.05 74.59 37.97
CA LEU A 643 1.89 73.56 39.00
C LEU A 643 3.01 72.50 38.96
N THR A 644 3.51 72.17 37.79
CA THR A 644 4.63 71.24 37.61
C THR A 644 5.95 71.84 38.11
N LEU A 645 6.17 73.13 37.84
CA LEU A 645 7.28 73.88 38.41
C LEU A 645 7.22 73.98 39.93
N ILE A 646 6.07 74.23 40.51
CA ILE A 646 5.84 74.28 41.96
C ILE A 646 6.04 72.91 42.63
N ARG A 647 5.62 71.81 41.97
CA ARG A 647 5.83 70.43 42.45
C ARG A 647 7.27 69.94 42.22
N GLY A 648 7.91 70.34 41.17
CA GLY A 648 9.30 69.96 40.86
C GLY A 648 10.30 70.64 41.81
N GLY A 649 9.96 71.85 42.32
CA GLY A 649 10.77 72.54 43.33
C GLY A 649 10.76 71.91 44.72
N ARG A 650 9.81 71.01 45.01
CA ARG A 650 9.69 70.30 46.33
C ARG A 650 10.41 68.93 46.40
N ARG A 651 11.01 68.43 45.29
CA ARG A 651 11.73 67.18 45.24
C ARG A 651 13.27 67.30 45.19
N ARG A 652 13.81 68.52 45.42
CA ARG A 652 15.23 68.72 45.64
C ARG A 652 15.49 69.23 47.06
N GLY A 653 15.27 68.37 48.02
CA GLY A 653 15.62 68.65 49.41
C GLY A 653 15.19 67.51 50.31
N GLY A 654 16.11 66.54 50.46
CA GLY A 654 15.90 65.45 51.43
C GLY A 654 16.59 64.16 50.99
N SER A 655 17.88 64.06 51.23
CA SER A 655 18.80 62.91 51.39
C SER A 655 18.33 61.57 50.84
#